data_571009b0657b30408ad3dfc580544650
#
_entry.id   571009b0657b30408ad3dfc580544650
#
_cell.length_a   1.000
_cell.length_b   1.000
_cell.length_c   1.000
_cell.angle_alpha   90.00
_cell.angle_beta   90.00
_cell.angle_gamma   90.00
#
_symmetry.space_group_name_H-M   'P 1'
#
loop_
_entity.id
_entity.type
_entity.pdbx_description
1 polymer ?
#
loop_
_entity_poly.entity_id
_entity_poly.type
_entity_poly.pdbx_seq_one_letter_code
_entity_poly.pdbx_strand_id
1 'polypeptide(L)'
;MSATVLNGVSDADLESALLDAPVSSLYDIAYTYGQLYVLATEEQVDADIDSEHIRAMTPDEQSQLYDQDNSLLSVRVNLSNGTPTLDDDVIDIERLSWEKAIKVGYAYPYRKRGAMIAHSIAHYANSKGEETTAKYARHRLTRWPTDEAVQQVAESDDQGIVNALAQLGSDDAVIETVTKAVERAVSDLGGTFDGLVSLKIKPPKGNQFLYPGQIPILNEAMVGKKRDRFESYSEAEDSVGAGTDFVTGDEEVPVLGITPGSPGDYIHAKQVEKFPGLDPNRGWQSRPMTVDTAMAVAAGGTVIDACSTYFGGGVEVTYLPYLAGTMDSDDARWLYRLLDDVLEGETITDVLQDRFYERSRRSNRLRAFVFATATDLDRKDKLIHESSEMEVYVPGDLAEAHVRALDAWPFSADDPRQVFSISDSDDAQLSRENSALFQSVLSGQYLKRTLFEPQRNPTKDANAKVFGPAEPRRRSDDRVFGPDNLPLEATIRLVSTDPLPRKRMVRSYARRIIQDQNVLLGAADKNRDFPRYTVLRQYAQWQALHATDAFGTEDFSPVPTIDLNDPPSMSEDTITNETKLEAFINNHDLLAADPERRMAFVLGGLVGRLTAYQDRKEIESTMVRRYSVDSITKRNVARITGEVMSANHDYSAAESLS
;
A
#
# COMPACT_ATOMS: atom_id res chain seq x y z
N MET A 1 6.91 22.93 5.23
CA MET A 1 7.42 23.52 6.50
C MET A 1 8.09 22.49 7.41
N SER A 2 8.58 21.40 6.84
CA SER A 2 9.01 20.20 7.62
C SER A 2 10.51 20.12 7.98
N ALA A 3 11.25 21.21 8.01
CA ALA A 3 12.70 21.14 8.26
C ALA A 3 13.11 20.98 9.75
N THR A 4 12.18 20.84 10.68
CA THR A 4 12.44 20.95 12.11
C THR A 4 12.06 19.76 12.98
N VAL A 5 11.41 18.73 12.42
CA VAL A 5 10.93 17.60 13.22
C VAL A 5 12.10 16.78 13.78
N LEU A 6 12.02 16.41 15.05
CA LEU A 6 13.07 15.75 15.85
C LEU A 6 14.35 16.59 16.10
N ASN A 7 14.37 17.87 15.75
CA ASN A 7 15.54 18.71 16.03
C ASN A 7 15.64 19.11 17.51
N GLY A 8 14.54 19.15 18.25
CA GLY A 8 14.49 19.38 19.69
C GLY A 8 14.77 18.15 20.53
N VAL A 9 14.68 16.95 19.94
CA VAL A 9 14.96 15.69 20.62
C VAL A 9 16.47 15.47 20.76
N SER A 10 16.92 15.10 21.96
CA SER A 10 18.35 14.89 22.23
C SER A 10 18.87 13.65 21.47
N ASP A 11 20.17 13.63 21.13
CA ASP A 11 20.80 12.46 20.52
C ASP A 11 20.66 11.20 21.39
N ALA A 12 20.75 11.37 22.71
CA ALA A 12 20.62 10.26 23.65
C ALA A 12 19.21 9.64 23.64
N ASP A 13 18.16 10.46 23.53
CA ASP A 13 16.78 9.97 23.44
C ASP A 13 16.54 9.26 22.11
N LEU A 14 17.06 9.81 21.01
CA LEU A 14 17.00 9.15 19.70
C LEU A 14 17.76 7.83 19.71
N GLU A 15 18.98 7.78 20.23
CA GLU A 15 19.76 6.54 20.30
C GLU A 15 19.07 5.48 21.17
N SER A 16 18.42 5.88 22.26
CA SER A 16 17.66 4.95 23.11
C SER A 16 16.38 4.40 22.45
N ALA A 17 15.87 5.09 21.46
CA ALA A 17 14.68 4.70 20.68
C ALA A 17 15.02 3.78 19.49
N LEU A 18 16.29 3.66 19.14
CA LEU A 18 16.74 2.81 18.04
C LEU A 18 17.08 1.40 18.52
N LEU A 19 17.03 0.45 17.58
CA LEU A 19 17.51 -0.90 17.82
C LEU A 19 19.05 -0.93 17.79
N ASP A 20 19.65 -1.69 18.69
CA ASP A 20 21.10 -1.95 18.69
C ASP A 20 21.55 -2.83 17.49
N ALA A 21 20.62 -3.55 16.90
CA ALA A 21 20.84 -4.43 15.75
C ALA A 21 20.33 -3.78 14.45
N PRO A 22 20.87 -4.19 13.27
CA PRO A 22 20.33 -3.79 11.99
C PRO A 22 18.87 -4.20 11.83
N VAL A 23 18.06 -3.32 11.25
CA VAL A 23 16.66 -3.62 10.87
C VAL A 23 16.63 -4.79 9.89
N SER A 24 15.88 -5.83 10.20
CA SER A 24 15.83 -7.08 9.43
C SER A 24 14.41 -7.61 9.19
N SER A 25 13.41 -7.08 9.89
CA SER A 25 12.04 -7.55 9.83
C SER A 25 11.02 -6.41 9.75
N LEU A 26 9.80 -6.73 9.36
CA LEU A 26 8.68 -5.80 9.40
C LEU A 26 8.43 -5.24 10.82
N TYR A 27 8.67 -6.05 11.85
CA TYR A 27 8.47 -5.63 13.24
C TYR A 27 9.56 -4.67 13.73
N ASP A 28 10.80 -4.87 13.28
CA ASP A 28 11.90 -3.93 13.57
C ASP A 28 11.61 -2.56 12.95
N ILE A 29 11.08 -2.57 11.70
CA ILE A 29 10.64 -1.35 11.01
C ILE A 29 9.49 -0.69 11.77
N ALA A 30 8.47 -1.47 12.13
CA ALA A 30 7.30 -0.95 12.85
C ALA A 30 7.67 -0.37 14.22
N TYR A 31 8.56 -1.05 14.93
CA TYR A 31 9.10 -0.55 16.20
C TYR A 31 9.84 0.78 16.01
N THR A 32 10.79 0.82 15.07
CA THR A 32 11.56 2.04 14.77
C THR A 32 10.64 3.21 14.37
N TYR A 33 9.69 2.95 13.49
CA TYR A 33 8.70 3.96 13.08
C TYR A 33 7.86 4.47 14.25
N GLY A 34 7.41 3.54 15.10
CA GLY A 34 6.61 3.89 16.27
C GLY A 34 7.37 4.73 17.28
N GLN A 35 8.59 4.36 17.57
CA GLN A 35 9.45 5.13 18.48
C GLN A 35 9.73 6.54 17.94
N LEU A 36 10.10 6.68 16.67
CA LEU A 36 10.35 7.97 16.06
C LEU A 36 9.06 8.82 15.97
N TYR A 37 7.93 8.18 15.66
CA TYR A 37 6.63 8.86 15.63
C TYR A 37 6.21 9.36 17.02
N VAL A 38 6.43 8.57 18.07
CA VAL A 38 6.18 8.97 19.46
C VAL A 38 7.01 10.20 19.82
N LEU A 39 8.33 10.14 19.61
CA LEU A 39 9.25 11.26 19.91
C LEU A 39 8.88 12.54 19.15
N ALA A 40 8.53 12.42 17.88
CA ALA A 40 8.12 13.56 17.07
C ALA A 40 6.77 14.14 17.54
N THR A 41 5.84 13.28 17.93
CA THR A 41 4.54 13.71 18.47
C THR A 41 4.74 14.45 19.81
N GLU A 42 5.63 13.97 20.66
CA GLU A 42 5.96 14.62 21.93
C GLU A 42 6.61 15.99 21.75
N GLU A 43 7.51 16.14 20.76
CA GLU A 43 8.12 17.42 20.44
C GLU A 43 7.08 18.46 19.98
N GLN A 44 6.04 18.04 19.28
CA GLN A 44 5.01 18.91 18.71
C GLN A 44 3.92 19.30 19.71
N VAL A 45 3.78 18.56 20.80
CA VAL A 45 2.67 18.72 21.75
C VAL A 45 3.10 19.54 22.98
N ASP A 46 2.16 20.36 23.45
CA ASP A 46 2.33 21.25 24.62
C ASP A 46 2.59 20.42 25.91
N ALA A 47 3.54 20.84 26.72
CA ALA A 47 4.10 20.12 27.89
C ALA A 47 3.10 19.68 28.98
N ASP A 48 1.82 20.04 28.86
CA ASP A 48 0.75 19.70 29.80
C ASP A 48 0.15 18.30 29.64
N ILE A 49 0.65 17.50 28.65
CA ILE A 49 0.07 16.19 28.31
C ILE A 49 1.10 15.10 28.62
N ASP A 50 0.75 14.23 29.51
CA ASP A 50 1.65 13.31 30.18
C ASP A 50 1.44 11.84 29.77
N SER A 51 1.56 11.51 28.49
CA SER A 51 1.72 10.11 28.07
C SER A 51 2.06 9.97 26.59
N GLU A 52 3.29 9.59 26.29
CA GLU A 52 3.79 9.30 24.94
C GLU A 52 2.92 8.26 24.22
N HIS A 53 2.57 7.17 24.89
CA HIS A 53 1.81 6.08 24.28
C HIS A 53 0.39 6.50 23.88
N ILE A 54 -0.26 7.35 24.69
CA ILE A 54 -1.59 7.88 24.34
C ILE A 54 -1.50 8.79 23.11
N ARG A 55 -0.49 9.65 23.05
CA ARG A 55 -0.26 10.55 21.92
C ARG A 55 0.02 9.75 20.66
N ALA A 56 0.90 8.76 20.74
CA ALA A 56 1.23 7.87 19.63
C ALA A 56 0.04 7.04 19.12
N MET A 57 -0.99 6.87 19.90
CA MET A 57 -2.23 6.19 19.48
C MET A 57 -3.23 7.14 18.81
N THR A 58 -3.04 8.45 18.86
CA THR A 58 -3.90 9.43 18.20
C THR A 58 -3.61 9.43 16.70
N PRO A 59 -4.64 9.44 15.83
CA PRO A 59 -4.44 9.55 14.38
C PRO A 59 -3.64 10.80 14.04
N ASP A 60 -2.85 10.74 12.95
CA ASP A 60 -2.13 11.90 12.44
C ASP A 60 -3.08 13.07 12.10
N GLU A 61 -2.54 14.27 11.96
CA GLU A 61 -3.36 15.47 11.74
C GLU A 61 -4.03 15.52 10.36
N GLN A 62 -3.61 14.69 9.40
CA GLN A 62 -4.23 14.54 8.08
C GLN A 62 -5.41 13.57 8.09
N SER A 63 -5.70 12.93 9.23
CA SER A 63 -6.81 12.01 9.34
C SER A 63 -8.16 12.68 9.06
N GLN A 64 -9.03 11.97 8.34
CA GLN A 64 -10.43 12.37 8.11
C GLN A 64 -11.21 12.62 9.42
N LEU A 65 -10.69 12.20 10.57
CA LEU A 65 -11.27 12.52 11.87
C LEU A 65 -11.31 14.03 12.12
N TYR A 66 -10.40 14.80 11.54
CA TYR A 66 -10.27 16.26 11.73
C TYR A 66 -10.87 17.07 10.58
N ASP A 67 -11.71 16.47 9.73
CA ASP A 67 -12.45 17.19 8.69
C ASP A 67 -13.25 18.36 9.27
N GLN A 68 -13.48 19.37 8.43
CA GLN A 68 -14.00 20.68 8.87
C GLN A 68 -15.34 20.61 9.62
N ASP A 69 -16.13 19.59 9.34
CA ASP A 69 -17.48 19.42 9.90
C ASP A 69 -17.50 18.55 11.16
N ASN A 70 -16.34 17.99 11.56
CA ASN A 70 -16.26 17.11 12.71
C ASN A 70 -16.13 17.90 14.02
N SER A 71 -16.88 17.45 15.02
CA SER A 71 -16.99 18.11 16.33
C SER A 71 -16.48 17.22 17.46
N LEU A 72 -16.02 17.85 18.54
CA LEU A 72 -15.78 17.24 19.84
C LEU A 72 -16.98 17.50 20.73
N LEU A 73 -17.72 16.44 21.07
CA LEU A 73 -18.80 16.48 22.05
C LEU A 73 -18.31 15.95 23.38
N SER A 74 -18.32 16.80 24.40
CA SER A 74 -17.84 16.47 25.74
C SER A 74 -18.95 16.53 26.78
N VAL A 75 -19.11 15.47 27.58
CA VAL A 75 -19.95 15.50 28.78
C VAL A 75 -19.15 16.17 29.92
N ARG A 76 -19.67 17.28 30.46
CA ARG A 76 -19.02 18.06 31.50
C ARG A 76 -19.33 17.52 32.89
N VAL A 77 -18.28 17.12 33.60
CA VAL A 77 -18.35 16.53 34.94
C VAL A 77 -17.62 17.43 35.93
N ASN A 78 -18.24 17.74 37.04
CA ASN A 78 -17.68 18.56 38.10
C ASN A 78 -17.41 17.70 39.35
N LEU A 79 -16.13 17.56 39.68
CA LEU A 79 -15.66 16.82 40.87
C LEU A 79 -15.10 17.75 41.98
N SER A 80 -15.11 19.08 41.77
CA SER A 80 -14.43 20.03 42.67
C SER A 80 -15.16 20.25 44.01
N ASN A 81 -16.43 19.85 44.15
CA ASN A 81 -17.26 20.15 45.33
C ASN A 81 -17.41 18.99 46.29
N GLY A 82 -16.54 17.98 46.23
CA GLY A 82 -16.56 16.78 47.11
C GLY A 82 -17.65 15.76 46.83
N THR A 83 -18.72 16.14 46.13
CA THR A 83 -19.75 15.26 45.58
C THR A 83 -19.69 15.33 44.06
N PRO A 84 -19.52 14.20 43.34
CA PRO A 84 -19.53 14.18 41.89
C PRO A 84 -20.88 14.66 41.33
N THR A 85 -20.87 15.61 40.39
CA THR A 85 -22.09 16.16 39.75
C THR A 85 -21.82 16.42 38.26
N LEU A 86 -22.90 16.52 37.49
CA LEU A 86 -22.81 17.16 36.17
C LEU A 86 -22.64 18.69 36.36
N ASP A 87 -22.06 19.35 35.38
CA ASP A 87 -22.04 20.81 35.30
C ASP A 87 -23.45 21.34 34.92
N ASP A 88 -23.71 22.63 35.15
CA ASP A 88 -24.96 23.29 34.73
C ASP A 88 -25.12 23.19 33.20
N ASP A 89 -24.05 23.38 32.45
CA ASP A 89 -23.95 23.12 31.02
C ASP A 89 -23.42 21.69 30.81
N VAL A 90 -24.31 20.72 30.76
CA VAL A 90 -24.01 19.27 30.71
C VAL A 90 -23.15 18.90 29.50
N ILE A 91 -23.36 19.56 28.37
CA ILE A 91 -22.69 19.25 27.09
C ILE A 91 -21.92 20.45 26.59
N ASP A 92 -20.71 20.20 26.15
CA ASP A 92 -19.87 21.12 25.45
C ASP A 92 -19.58 20.59 24.04
N ILE A 93 -19.77 21.43 23.01
CA ILE A 93 -19.50 21.08 21.62
C ILE A 93 -18.51 22.07 21.03
N GLU A 94 -17.41 21.55 20.57
CA GLU A 94 -16.34 22.31 19.97
C GLU A 94 -15.94 21.72 18.61
N ARG A 95 -15.31 22.52 17.75
CA ARG A 95 -14.67 21.98 16.56
C ARG A 95 -13.55 21.02 16.97
N LEU A 96 -13.53 19.83 16.39
CA LEU A 96 -12.47 18.87 16.60
C LEU A 96 -11.21 19.29 15.82
N SER A 97 -10.05 19.16 16.47
CA SER A 97 -8.73 19.32 15.87
C SER A 97 -7.80 18.23 16.40
N TRP A 98 -6.69 18.00 15.74
CA TRP A 98 -5.67 17.08 16.19
C TRP A 98 -5.18 17.43 17.62
N GLU A 99 -4.87 18.70 17.89
CA GLU A 99 -4.46 19.18 19.23
C GLU A 99 -5.50 18.86 20.31
N LYS A 100 -6.81 18.99 20.00
CA LYS A 100 -7.86 18.63 20.93
C LYS A 100 -7.97 17.12 21.15
N ALA A 101 -7.79 16.33 20.10
CA ALA A 101 -7.78 14.86 20.22
C ALA A 101 -6.61 14.39 21.11
N ILE A 102 -5.44 15.01 20.99
CA ILE A 102 -4.31 14.79 21.89
C ILE A 102 -4.68 15.15 23.35
N LYS A 103 -5.25 16.34 23.59
CA LYS A 103 -5.72 16.75 24.95
C LYS A 103 -6.78 15.82 25.53
N VAL A 104 -7.60 15.24 24.67
CA VAL A 104 -8.55 14.19 25.09
C VAL A 104 -7.82 12.89 25.44
N GLY A 105 -6.61 12.65 24.93
CA GLY A 105 -5.92 11.36 25.05
C GLY A 105 -6.66 10.29 24.26
N TYR A 106 -7.11 10.64 23.06
CA TYR A 106 -7.88 9.73 22.21
C TYR A 106 -7.02 8.55 21.78
N ALA A 107 -7.28 7.39 22.35
CA ALA A 107 -6.65 6.15 21.89
C ALA A 107 -7.35 5.67 20.61
N TYR A 108 -6.70 5.85 19.48
CA TYR A 108 -7.20 5.37 18.19
C TYR A 108 -7.45 3.86 18.23
N PRO A 109 -8.69 3.40 18.03
CA PRO A 109 -8.95 1.98 17.92
C PRO A 109 -8.52 1.53 16.53
N TYR A 110 -7.45 0.83 16.45
CA TYR A 110 -6.87 0.31 15.22
C TYR A 110 -7.83 -0.54 14.35
N ARG A 111 -9.02 -0.89 14.86
CA ARG A 111 -10.08 -1.60 14.11
C ARG A 111 -11.48 -1.12 14.45
N LYS A 112 -12.29 -0.93 13.41
CA LYS A 112 -13.69 -0.53 13.48
C LYS A 112 -14.61 -1.51 14.25
N ARG A 113 -14.24 -2.78 14.41
CA ARG A 113 -15.00 -3.78 15.18
C ARG A 113 -14.22 -4.19 16.43
N GLY A 114 -14.82 -3.99 17.58
CA GLY A 114 -14.20 -4.25 18.89
C GLY A 114 -13.44 -3.04 19.40
N ALA A 115 -13.98 -1.84 19.16
CA ALA A 115 -13.47 -0.63 19.75
C ALA A 115 -13.28 -0.82 21.25
N MET A 116 -12.08 -0.56 21.72
CA MET A 116 -11.72 -0.54 23.12
C MET A 116 -12.72 0.34 23.90
N ILE A 117 -13.22 -0.11 25.02
CA ILE A 117 -14.00 0.73 25.89
C ILE A 117 -13.05 1.76 26.49
N ALA A 118 -13.22 3.01 26.09
CA ALA A 118 -12.33 4.13 26.44
C ALA A 118 -13.15 5.29 26.98
N HIS A 119 -12.48 6.30 27.53
CA HIS A 119 -13.12 7.57 27.92
C HIS A 119 -13.57 8.41 26.73
N SER A 120 -13.20 8.03 25.52
CA SER A 120 -13.59 8.69 24.27
C SER A 120 -13.95 7.67 23.19
N ILE A 121 -14.69 8.12 22.18
CA ILE A 121 -15.03 7.30 21.01
C ILE A 121 -15.24 8.20 19.78
N ALA A 122 -14.65 7.82 18.66
CA ALA A 122 -14.80 8.55 17.40
C ALA A 122 -15.93 8.00 16.52
N HIS A 123 -16.63 8.91 15.89
CA HIS A 123 -17.58 8.67 14.81
C HIS A 123 -17.25 9.58 13.64
N TYR A 124 -16.61 9.06 12.63
CA TYR A 124 -16.34 9.75 11.39
C TYR A 124 -16.58 8.80 10.21
N ALA A 125 -16.81 9.36 9.02
CA ALA A 125 -17.16 8.62 7.82
C ALA A 125 -18.44 7.75 7.92
N ASN A 126 -19.21 7.87 9.00
CA ASN A 126 -20.47 7.17 9.22
C ASN A 126 -21.24 7.85 10.35
N SER A 127 -21.85 8.99 10.05
CA SER A 127 -22.63 9.82 10.98
C SER A 127 -23.60 9.02 11.84
N LYS A 128 -23.71 9.36 13.11
CA LYS A 128 -24.60 8.70 14.07
C LYS A 128 -25.74 9.62 14.48
N GLY A 129 -26.93 9.04 14.54
CA GLY A 129 -28.12 9.74 15.05
C GLY A 129 -28.09 9.96 16.56
N GLU A 130 -29.03 10.76 17.04
CA GLU A 130 -29.17 11.24 18.42
C GLU A 130 -29.08 10.10 19.45
N GLU A 131 -29.91 9.06 19.31
CA GLU A 131 -29.97 7.92 20.22
C GLU A 131 -28.62 7.17 20.32
N THR A 132 -27.97 6.96 19.18
CA THR A 132 -26.68 6.27 19.15
C THR A 132 -25.59 7.09 19.80
N THR A 133 -25.53 8.40 19.53
CA THR A 133 -24.55 9.31 20.13
C THR A 133 -24.76 9.41 21.64
N ALA A 134 -26.02 9.54 22.09
CA ALA A 134 -26.35 9.55 23.52
C ALA A 134 -25.95 8.21 24.21
N LYS A 135 -26.18 7.06 23.57
CA LYS A 135 -25.71 5.76 24.06
C LYS A 135 -24.20 5.75 24.25
N TYR A 136 -23.43 6.30 23.32
CA TYR A 136 -21.99 6.31 23.43
C TYR A 136 -21.50 7.31 24.49
N ALA A 137 -22.11 8.47 24.61
CA ALA A 137 -21.77 9.43 25.66
C ALA A 137 -21.97 8.83 27.07
N ARG A 138 -23.10 8.21 27.33
CA ARG A 138 -23.35 7.57 28.64
C ARG A 138 -22.40 6.39 28.93
N HIS A 139 -21.94 5.65 27.89
CA HIS A 139 -20.94 4.60 28.10
C HIS A 139 -19.62 5.12 28.64
N ARG A 140 -19.30 6.40 28.46
CA ARG A 140 -18.10 7.03 29.05
C ARG A 140 -18.19 7.11 30.59
N LEU A 141 -19.39 7.09 31.14
CA LEU A 141 -19.64 7.07 32.57
C LEU A 141 -20.03 5.69 33.11
N THR A 142 -20.82 4.90 32.34
CA THR A 142 -21.39 3.63 32.85
C THR A 142 -20.51 2.42 32.62
N ARG A 143 -19.62 2.44 31.63
CA ARG A 143 -18.84 1.27 31.23
C ARG A 143 -17.35 1.45 31.41
N TRP A 144 -16.81 2.58 30.99
CA TRP A 144 -15.39 2.78 31.03
C TRP A 144 -14.85 2.86 32.48
N PRO A 145 -15.41 3.67 33.39
CA PRO A 145 -14.89 3.74 34.77
C PRO A 145 -15.05 2.43 35.56
N THR A 146 -15.94 1.55 35.14
CA THR A 146 -16.20 0.25 35.81
C THR A 146 -15.49 -0.93 35.15
N ASP A 147 -14.69 -0.66 34.13
CA ASP A 147 -13.89 -1.69 33.46
C ASP A 147 -12.77 -2.18 34.40
N GLU A 148 -12.47 -3.49 34.37
CA GLU A 148 -11.53 -4.11 35.31
C GLU A 148 -10.13 -3.50 35.25
N ALA A 149 -9.58 -3.31 34.05
CA ALA A 149 -8.26 -2.71 33.87
C ALA A 149 -8.23 -1.24 34.34
N VAL A 150 -9.32 -0.49 34.17
CA VAL A 150 -9.46 0.88 34.68
C VAL A 150 -9.55 0.90 36.22
N GLN A 151 -10.26 -0.06 36.81
CA GLN A 151 -10.38 -0.16 38.26
C GLN A 151 -9.05 -0.58 38.94
N GLN A 152 -8.23 -1.37 38.30
CA GLN A 152 -6.87 -1.69 38.80
C GLN A 152 -6.02 -0.42 38.96
N VAL A 153 -6.10 0.50 37.99
CA VAL A 153 -5.38 1.79 38.09
C VAL A 153 -6.03 2.70 39.10
N ALA A 154 -7.34 2.60 39.33
CA ALA A 154 -8.06 3.40 40.33
C ALA A 154 -7.60 3.16 41.78
N GLU A 155 -6.88 2.07 42.06
CA GLU A 155 -6.28 1.82 43.36
C GLU A 155 -5.14 2.84 43.71
N SER A 156 -4.48 3.40 42.69
CA SER A 156 -3.45 4.43 42.80
C SER A 156 -3.98 5.87 42.72
N ASP A 157 -5.30 6.05 42.52
CA ASP A 157 -5.93 7.37 42.31
C ASP A 157 -6.14 8.14 43.61
N ASP A 158 -5.16 8.88 44.04
CA ASP A 158 -5.21 9.74 45.22
C ASP A 158 -6.32 10.78 45.20
N GLN A 159 -6.89 11.12 44.06
CA GLN A 159 -7.96 12.10 43.92
C GLN A 159 -9.34 11.45 43.80
N GLY A 160 -9.39 10.17 43.65
CA GLY A 160 -10.66 9.41 43.52
C GLY A 160 -11.47 9.72 42.25
N ILE A 161 -10.80 10.19 41.19
CA ILE A 161 -11.46 10.62 39.94
C ILE A 161 -12.18 9.48 39.25
N VAL A 162 -11.52 8.33 39.10
CA VAL A 162 -12.11 7.14 38.45
C VAL A 162 -13.34 6.66 39.20
N ASN A 163 -13.24 6.55 40.53
CA ASN A 163 -14.36 6.14 41.38
C ASN A 163 -15.51 7.15 41.36
N ALA A 164 -15.22 8.45 41.33
CA ALA A 164 -16.23 9.49 41.21
C ALA A 164 -16.98 9.42 39.85
N LEU A 165 -16.28 9.12 38.76
CA LEU A 165 -16.91 8.90 37.44
C LEU A 165 -17.80 7.63 37.47
N ALA A 166 -17.34 6.54 38.10
CA ALA A 166 -18.13 5.33 38.25
C ALA A 166 -19.40 5.57 39.10
N GLN A 167 -19.29 6.38 40.16
CA GLN A 167 -20.45 6.77 40.99
C GLN A 167 -21.48 7.55 40.16
N LEU A 168 -21.08 8.53 39.35
CA LEU A 168 -21.97 9.24 38.44
C LEU A 168 -22.64 8.29 37.43
N GLY A 169 -21.88 7.34 36.91
CA GLY A 169 -22.39 6.32 35.96
C GLY A 169 -23.41 5.36 36.58
N SER A 170 -23.45 5.21 37.92
CA SER A 170 -24.43 4.37 38.64
C SER A 170 -25.72 5.10 39.00
N ASP A 171 -25.80 6.42 38.80
CA ASP A 171 -26.98 7.23 39.07
C ASP A 171 -27.86 7.35 37.82
N ASP A 172 -29.05 6.69 37.85
CA ASP A 172 -29.97 6.70 36.73
C ASP A 172 -30.46 8.12 36.37
N ALA A 173 -30.59 9.03 37.31
CA ALA A 173 -31.01 10.40 37.04
C ALA A 173 -29.93 11.21 36.31
N VAL A 174 -28.66 10.96 36.65
CA VAL A 174 -27.51 11.52 35.94
C VAL A 174 -27.46 11.00 34.51
N ILE A 175 -27.65 9.69 34.33
CA ILE A 175 -27.61 9.06 33.02
C ILE A 175 -28.78 9.51 32.12
N GLU A 176 -29.97 9.68 32.70
CA GLU A 176 -31.11 10.24 31.95
C GLU A 176 -30.84 11.70 31.53
N THR A 177 -30.25 12.51 32.42
CA THR A 177 -29.90 13.90 32.14
C THR A 177 -28.88 13.98 31.00
N VAL A 178 -27.80 13.21 31.03
CA VAL A 178 -26.80 13.12 29.94
C VAL A 178 -27.44 12.70 28.64
N THR A 179 -28.31 11.66 28.67
CA THR A 179 -28.96 11.15 27.47
C THR A 179 -29.80 12.26 26.80
N LYS A 180 -30.67 12.93 27.55
CA LYS A 180 -31.51 14.03 27.02
C LYS A 180 -30.68 15.21 26.52
N ALA A 181 -29.63 15.58 27.25
CA ALA A 181 -28.76 16.68 26.85
C ALA A 181 -28.03 16.41 25.54
N VAL A 182 -27.52 15.18 25.35
CA VAL A 182 -26.84 14.77 24.09
C VAL A 182 -27.83 14.70 22.94
N GLU A 183 -29.01 14.06 23.14
CA GLU A 183 -30.04 13.99 22.10
C GLU A 183 -30.43 15.37 21.61
N ARG A 184 -30.66 16.31 22.53
CA ARG A 184 -30.97 17.71 22.18
C ARG A 184 -29.80 18.36 21.43
N ALA A 185 -28.57 18.21 21.91
CA ALA A 185 -27.41 18.80 21.28
C ALA A 185 -27.19 18.29 19.86
N VAL A 186 -27.38 16.99 19.61
CA VAL A 186 -27.27 16.38 18.28
C VAL A 186 -28.43 16.82 17.38
N SER A 187 -29.65 16.95 17.95
CA SER A 187 -30.82 17.51 17.22
C SER A 187 -30.55 18.94 16.72
N ASP A 188 -29.96 19.77 17.58
CA ASP A 188 -29.60 21.15 17.26
C ASP A 188 -28.50 21.22 16.14
N LEU A 189 -27.70 20.17 15.98
CA LEU A 189 -26.72 19.99 14.89
C LEU A 189 -27.32 19.41 13.59
N GLY A 190 -28.65 19.20 13.55
CA GLY A 190 -29.29 18.63 12.35
C GLY A 190 -29.59 17.13 12.44
N GLY A 191 -29.54 16.54 13.64
CA GLY A 191 -29.96 15.16 13.93
C GLY A 191 -28.89 14.08 13.69
N THR A 192 -27.70 14.47 13.26
CA THR A 192 -26.54 13.57 13.09
C THR A 192 -25.29 14.16 13.71
N PHE A 193 -24.36 13.29 14.12
CA PHE A 193 -23.09 13.66 14.72
C PHE A 193 -21.93 12.91 14.06
N ASP A 194 -20.93 13.69 13.67
CA ASP A 194 -19.61 13.22 13.23
C ASP A 194 -18.52 13.85 14.10
N GLY A 195 -17.57 13.05 14.55
CA GLY A 195 -16.45 13.51 15.36
C GLY A 195 -16.14 12.65 16.57
N LEU A 196 -15.74 13.26 17.67
CA LEU A 196 -15.28 12.59 18.88
C LEU A 196 -16.23 12.87 20.05
N VAL A 197 -16.63 11.82 20.75
CA VAL A 197 -17.42 11.89 22.00
C VAL A 197 -16.53 11.56 23.17
N SER A 198 -16.43 12.46 24.17
CA SER A 198 -15.55 12.31 25.35
C SER A 198 -16.14 12.92 26.60
N LEU A 199 -15.32 13.06 27.63
CA LEU A 199 -15.58 13.74 28.88
C LEU A 199 -14.77 15.03 28.94
N LYS A 200 -15.24 16.00 29.76
CA LYS A 200 -14.51 17.20 30.17
C LYS A 200 -14.70 17.34 31.67
N ILE A 201 -13.61 17.22 32.42
CA ILE A 201 -13.65 16.98 33.87
C ILE A 201 -13.07 18.16 34.61
N LYS A 202 -13.78 18.67 35.60
CA LYS A 202 -13.22 19.59 36.57
C LYS A 202 -12.78 18.78 37.79
N PRO A 203 -11.43 18.59 37.97
CA PRO A 203 -10.91 17.70 39.00
C PRO A 203 -11.15 18.24 40.42
N PRO A 204 -11.01 17.40 41.47
CA PRO A 204 -11.28 17.81 42.88
C PRO A 204 -10.46 18.98 43.35
N LYS A 205 -9.23 19.12 42.87
CA LYS A 205 -8.28 20.21 43.26
C LYS A 205 -8.12 21.26 42.16
N GLY A 206 -8.94 21.23 41.11
CA GLY A 206 -8.83 22.12 39.95
C GLY A 206 -9.98 23.12 39.85
N ASN A 207 -9.70 24.30 39.26
CA ASN A 207 -10.69 25.33 38.96
C ASN A 207 -11.13 25.35 37.49
N GLN A 208 -10.47 24.58 36.64
CA GLN A 208 -10.71 24.53 35.21
C GLN A 208 -11.20 23.13 34.78
N PHE A 209 -11.95 23.07 33.68
CA PHE A 209 -12.27 21.84 33.02
C PHE A 209 -11.08 21.36 32.20
N LEU A 210 -10.69 20.12 32.39
CA LEU A 210 -9.60 19.44 31.68
C LEU A 210 -10.18 18.31 30.83
N TYR A 211 -9.52 18.03 29.75
CA TYR A 211 -9.77 16.81 28.97
C TYR A 211 -9.10 15.60 29.64
N PRO A 212 -9.56 14.39 29.38
CA PRO A 212 -9.00 13.19 30.02
C PRO A 212 -7.48 13.06 29.84
N GLY A 213 -6.93 13.33 28.65
CA GLY A 213 -5.49 13.26 28.39
C GLY A 213 -4.63 14.24 29.18
N GLN A 214 -5.23 15.27 29.79
CA GLN A 214 -4.57 16.23 30.67
C GLN A 214 -4.60 15.79 32.15
N ILE A 215 -5.15 14.61 32.44
CA ILE A 215 -5.29 14.08 33.81
C ILE A 215 -4.49 12.77 33.88
N PRO A 216 -3.34 12.75 34.56
CA PRO A 216 -2.40 11.62 34.56
C PRO A 216 -3.04 10.27 34.84
N ILE A 217 -3.86 10.16 35.89
CA ILE A 217 -4.52 8.88 36.26
C ILE A 217 -5.42 8.35 35.13
N LEU A 218 -6.01 9.21 34.30
CA LEU A 218 -6.84 8.79 33.17
C LEU A 218 -5.99 8.33 31.98
N ASN A 219 -4.80 8.88 31.80
CA ASN A 219 -3.81 8.38 30.84
C ASN A 219 -3.31 7.00 31.26
N GLU A 220 -2.95 6.81 32.53
CA GLU A 220 -2.56 5.51 33.08
C GLU A 220 -3.67 4.48 32.88
N ALA A 221 -4.94 4.85 33.14
CA ALA A 221 -6.08 3.98 32.89
C ALA A 221 -6.23 3.59 31.40
N MET A 222 -5.90 4.48 30.49
CA MET A 222 -5.92 4.17 29.04
C MET A 222 -4.75 3.27 28.65
N VAL A 223 -3.56 3.48 29.17
CA VAL A 223 -2.40 2.58 28.99
C VAL A 223 -2.71 1.20 29.56
N GLY A 224 -3.25 1.13 30.80
CA GLY A 224 -3.66 -0.12 31.42
C GLY A 224 -4.71 -0.87 30.58
N LYS A 225 -5.70 -0.15 30.04
CA LYS A 225 -6.72 -0.74 29.16
C LYS A 225 -6.13 -1.23 27.83
N LYS A 226 -5.13 -0.56 27.30
CA LYS A 226 -4.43 -1.01 26.10
C LYS A 226 -3.59 -2.26 26.39
N ARG A 227 -2.91 -2.28 27.54
CA ARG A 227 -2.14 -3.44 28.04
C ARG A 227 -3.03 -4.66 28.19
N ASP A 228 -4.16 -4.54 28.90
CA ASP A 228 -5.16 -5.59 29.05
C ASP A 228 -5.57 -6.21 27.72
N ARG A 229 -5.71 -5.38 26.68
CA ARG A 229 -6.05 -5.84 25.35
C ARG A 229 -4.93 -6.58 24.64
N PHE A 230 -3.69 -6.30 24.94
CA PHE A 230 -2.55 -7.06 24.44
C PHE A 230 -2.36 -8.38 25.20
N GLU A 231 -2.73 -8.44 26.45
CA GLU A 231 -2.66 -9.64 27.28
C GLU A 231 -3.80 -10.60 26.99
N SER A 232 -5.03 -10.10 26.86
CA SER A 232 -6.22 -10.91 26.59
C SER A 232 -7.04 -10.39 25.42
N TYR A 233 -7.02 -11.11 24.34
CA TYR A 233 -7.80 -10.79 23.14
C TYR A 233 -9.15 -11.53 23.14
N SER A 234 -10.17 -11.06 23.76
CA SER A 234 -11.46 -11.77 23.96
C SER A 234 -11.40 -12.86 25.05
N GLU A 235 -12.49 -13.35 25.51
CA GLU A 235 -12.75 -14.39 26.52
C GLU A 235 -11.74 -15.59 26.61
N ALA A 236 -10.59 -15.51 25.96
CA ALA A 236 -9.49 -16.46 26.09
C ALA A 236 -8.64 -16.09 27.31
N GLU A 237 -8.07 -17.09 27.96
CA GLU A 237 -7.06 -16.90 28.99
C GLU A 237 -5.86 -16.10 28.45
N ASP A 238 -5.18 -15.38 29.33
CA ASP A 238 -4.08 -14.49 28.98
C ASP A 238 -2.95 -15.21 28.23
N SER A 239 -2.53 -14.65 27.10
CA SER A 239 -1.39 -15.15 26.35
C SER A 239 -0.13 -14.41 26.74
N VAL A 240 0.31 -14.64 27.98
CA VAL A 240 1.48 -13.99 28.62
C VAL A 240 2.46 -15.07 29.05
N GLY A 241 3.75 -14.78 28.95
CA GLY A 241 4.83 -15.68 29.39
C GLY A 241 6.07 -14.90 29.75
N ALA A 242 7.17 -15.64 30.00
CA ALA A 242 8.51 -15.07 30.16
C ALA A 242 9.40 -15.59 29.02
N GLY A 243 10.11 -14.70 28.37
CA GLY A 243 10.95 -15.04 27.24
C GLY A 243 11.86 -13.91 26.79
N THR A 244 12.41 -14.03 25.61
CA THR A 244 13.18 -12.96 24.98
C THR A 244 12.27 -12.16 24.07
N ASP A 245 12.26 -10.84 24.21
CA ASP A 245 11.59 -9.95 23.27
C ASP A 245 12.26 -10.10 21.88
N PHE A 246 11.49 -10.48 20.88
CA PHE A 246 12.09 -10.82 19.58
C PHE A 246 12.47 -9.59 18.74
N VAL A 247 12.03 -8.39 19.14
CA VAL A 247 12.36 -7.12 18.47
C VAL A 247 13.58 -6.47 19.14
N THR A 248 13.53 -6.29 20.47
CA THR A 248 14.61 -5.63 21.20
C THR A 248 15.74 -6.56 21.62
N GLY A 249 15.46 -7.87 21.71
CA GLY A 249 16.42 -8.88 22.18
C GLY A 249 16.54 -8.95 23.71
N ASP A 250 15.71 -8.24 24.48
CA ASP A 250 15.72 -8.29 25.93
C ASP A 250 15.35 -9.66 26.45
N GLU A 251 16.21 -10.25 27.28
CA GLU A 251 16.07 -11.61 27.78
C GLU A 251 15.33 -11.67 29.12
N GLU A 252 14.62 -12.77 29.36
CA GLU A 252 13.94 -13.07 30.63
C GLU A 252 12.90 -12.03 31.05
N VAL A 253 12.28 -11.35 30.08
CA VAL A 253 11.27 -10.33 30.31
C VAL A 253 9.85 -10.90 30.19
N PRO A 254 8.84 -10.26 30.83
CA PRO A 254 7.44 -10.58 30.57
C PRO A 254 7.09 -10.25 29.12
N VAL A 255 6.57 -11.24 28.39
CA VAL A 255 6.23 -11.10 26.97
C VAL A 255 4.80 -11.54 26.70
N LEU A 256 4.22 -10.91 25.70
CA LEU A 256 2.90 -11.25 25.16
C LEU A 256 2.99 -11.53 23.66
N GLY A 257 2.01 -12.20 23.11
CA GLY A 257 2.04 -12.63 21.71
C GLY A 257 0.89 -12.10 20.86
N ILE A 258 0.03 -11.29 21.46
CA ILE A 258 -1.13 -10.70 20.79
C ILE A 258 -0.95 -9.20 20.77
N THR A 259 -0.73 -8.66 19.57
CA THR A 259 -0.48 -7.23 19.36
C THR A 259 -1.52 -6.66 18.41
N PRO A 260 -2.73 -6.36 18.90
CA PRO A 260 -3.77 -5.77 18.06
C PRO A 260 -3.29 -4.44 17.49
N GLY A 261 -3.43 -4.28 16.19
CA GLY A 261 -3.01 -3.07 15.51
C GLY A 261 -1.57 -3.08 15.01
N SER A 262 -0.81 -4.14 15.25
CA SER A 262 0.50 -4.28 14.64
C SER A 262 0.40 -4.56 13.14
N PRO A 263 1.39 -4.15 12.35
CA PRO A 263 1.47 -4.52 10.94
C PRO A 263 1.42 -6.04 10.80
N GLY A 264 0.62 -6.51 9.85
CA GLY A 264 0.44 -7.94 9.66
C GLY A 264 -0.41 -8.62 10.73
N ASP A 265 -1.35 -7.92 11.35
CA ASP A 265 -2.37 -8.46 12.27
C ASP A 265 -3.29 -9.52 11.60
N TYR A 266 -2.77 -10.25 10.66
CA TYR A 266 -3.36 -11.47 10.11
C TYR A 266 -3.22 -12.67 11.07
N ILE A 267 -2.42 -12.56 12.13
CA ILE A 267 -2.40 -13.51 13.24
C ILE A 267 -3.36 -13.00 14.31
N HIS A 268 -4.58 -13.42 14.18
CA HIS A 268 -5.65 -13.04 15.07
C HIS A 268 -5.88 -14.14 16.11
N ALA A 269 -6.19 -13.79 17.36
CA ALA A 269 -6.49 -14.76 18.42
C ALA A 269 -7.59 -15.78 18.08
N LYS A 270 -8.45 -15.46 17.11
CA LYS A 270 -9.47 -16.39 16.59
C LYS A 270 -8.93 -17.45 15.62
N GLN A 271 -7.67 -17.38 15.27
CA GLN A 271 -7.02 -18.30 14.32
C GLN A 271 -6.13 -19.26 15.09
N VAL A 272 -6.77 -20.14 15.85
CA VAL A 272 -6.11 -21.13 16.72
C VAL A 272 -5.05 -21.94 15.96
N GLU A 273 -5.26 -22.17 14.68
CA GLU A 273 -4.32 -22.87 13.80
C GLU A 273 -2.96 -22.16 13.62
N LYS A 274 -2.83 -20.91 14.02
CA LYS A 274 -1.58 -20.14 13.95
C LYS A 274 -0.78 -20.13 15.25
N PHE A 275 -1.34 -20.68 16.33
CA PHE A 275 -0.67 -20.73 17.61
C PHE A 275 0.05 -22.07 17.86
N PRO A 276 1.20 -22.03 18.56
CA PRO A 276 1.91 -23.25 18.92
C PRO A 276 1.00 -24.23 19.68
N GLY A 277 0.94 -25.47 19.20
CA GLY A 277 0.10 -26.50 19.79
C GLY A 277 -1.39 -26.28 19.62
N LEU A 278 -1.83 -25.38 18.73
CA LEU A 278 -3.22 -24.95 18.54
C LEU A 278 -3.84 -24.37 19.83
N ASP A 279 -3.01 -23.75 20.66
CA ASP A 279 -3.39 -23.20 21.95
C ASP A 279 -3.20 -21.68 21.97
N PRO A 280 -4.28 -20.87 22.09
CA PRO A 280 -4.18 -19.42 22.16
C PRO A 280 -3.33 -18.90 23.31
N ASN A 281 -3.27 -19.62 24.44
CA ASN A 281 -2.47 -19.24 25.61
C ASN A 281 -0.95 -19.33 25.33
N ARG A 282 -0.57 -19.99 24.24
CA ARG A 282 0.80 -20.07 23.75
C ARG A 282 1.13 -19.07 22.65
N GLY A 283 0.23 -18.12 22.37
CA GLY A 283 0.45 -17.09 21.36
C GLY A 283 1.77 -16.32 21.56
N TRP A 284 2.13 -16.04 22.80
CA TRP A 284 3.38 -15.39 23.18
C TRP A 284 4.65 -16.13 22.69
N GLN A 285 4.58 -17.44 22.49
CA GLN A 285 5.70 -18.23 21.97
C GLN A 285 5.95 -18.02 20.46
N SER A 286 5.00 -17.44 19.75
CA SER A 286 5.12 -17.17 18.31
C SER A 286 5.86 -15.86 18.03
N ARG A 287 5.57 -14.83 18.81
CA ARG A 287 6.11 -13.47 18.63
C ARG A 287 6.18 -12.78 19.98
N PRO A 288 7.11 -13.22 20.84
CA PRO A 288 7.25 -12.65 22.17
C PRO A 288 7.66 -11.19 22.10
N MET A 289 6.85 -10.29 22.63
CA MET A 289 7.15 -8.86 22.75
C MET A 289 6.79 -8.39 24.16
N THR A 290 7.54 -7.46 24.71
CA THR A 290 7.13 -6.72 25.90
C THR A 290 5.94 -5.81 25.59
N VAL A 291 5.26 -5.31 26.61
CA VAL A 291 4.15 -4.36 26.40
C VAL A 291 4.64 -3.10 25.68
N ASP A 292 5.79 -2.58 26.08
CA ASP A 292 6.35 -1.34 25.50
C ASP A 292 6.74 -1.54 24.04
N THR A 293 7.38 -2.66 23.69
CA THR A 293 7.66 -3.04 22.32
C THR A 293 6.36 -3.17 21.51
N ALA A 294 5.35 -3.85 22.06
CA ALA A 294 4.06 -4.03 21.39
C ALA A 294 3.34 -2.68 21.15
N MET A 295 3.45 -1.74 22.09
CA MET A 295 2.87 -0.41 21.95
C MET A 295 3.61 0.42 20.89
N ALA A 296 4.94 0.37 20.86
CA ALA A 296 5.74 1.03 19.83
C ALA A 296 5.42 0.45 18.44
N VAL A 297 5.40 -0.88 18.28
CA VAL A 297 5.01 -1.54 17.03
C VAL A 297 3.61 -1.13 16.58
N ALA A 298 2.65 -1.02 17.50
CA ALA A 298 1.30 -0.57 17.18
C ALA A 298 1.26 0.91 16.77
N ALA A 299 2.06 1.77 17.39
CA ALA A 299 2.19 3.18 17.00
C ALA A 299 2.78 3.33 15.60
N GLY A 300 3.76 2.49 15.24
CA GLY A 300 4.33 2.44 13.90
C GLY A 300 3.33 2.09 12.79
N GLY A 301 2.20 1.47 13.15
CA GLY A 301 1.12 1.17 12.21
C GLY A 301 0.56 2.39 11.49
N THR A 302 0.47 3.54 12.16
CA THR A 302 0.01 4.80 11.55
C THR A 302 0.93 5.23 10.39
N VAL A 303 2.23 5.14 10.60
CA VAL A 303 3.24 5.48 9.59
C VAL A 303 3.22 4.46 8.45
N ILE A 304 3.06 3.17 8.76
CA ILE A 304 2.98 2.10 7.78
C ILE A 304 1.77 2.27 6.86
N ASP A 305 0.61 2.61 7.43
CA ASP A 305 -0.61 2.84 6.64
C ASP A 305 -0.43 4.01 5.64
N ALA A 306 0.29 5.06 6.04
CA ALA A 306 0.60 6.19 5.17
C ALA A 306 1.54 5.81 4.01
N CYS A 307 2.41 4.80 4.20
CA CYS A 307 3.34 4.31 3.19
C CYS A 307 2.70 3.40 2.12
N SER A 308 1.39 3.31 2.07
CA SER A 308 0.66 2.46 1.13
C SER A 308 0.28 3.19 -0.15
N THR A 309 0.37 2.51 -1.28
CA THR A 309 -0.07 3.00 -2.58
C THR A 309 -1.04 2.04 -3.24
N TYR A 310 -2.06 2.59 -3.92
CA TYR A 310 -3.07 1.78 -4.57
C TYR A 310 -2.57 1.24 -5.91
N PHE A 311 -2.41 -0.07 -6.00
CA PHE A 311 -1.99 -0.75 -7.24
C PHE A 311 -3.15 -0.94 -8.24
N GLY A 312 -4.35 -0.97 -7.74
CA GLY A 312 -5.56 -1.24 -8.52
C GLY A 312 -6.22 -2.55 -8.13
N GLY A 313 -7.52 -2.60 -8.41
CA GLY A 313 -8.27 -3.81 -8.18
C GLY A 313 -8.51 -4.20 -6.73
N GLY A 314 -8.29 -3.32 -5.74
CA GLY A 314 -8.37 -3.62 -4.31
C GLY A 314 -7.06 -4.22 -3.76
N VAL A 315 -5.96 -4.05 -4.50
CA VAL A 315 -4.61 -4.35 -4.03
C VAL A 315 -3.94 -3.04 -3.65
N GLU A 316 -3.31 -3.05 -2.51
CA GLU A 316 -2.42 -2.01 -2.02
C GLU A 316 -1.00 -2.57 -1.94
N VAL A 317 -0.03 -1.75 -2.31
CA VAL A 317 1.40 -2.06 -2.15
C VAL A 317 1.97 -1.05 -1.19
N THR A 318 2.59 -1.55 -0.15
CA THR A 318 3.21 -0.75 0.91
C THR A 318 4.72 -0.80 0.74
N TYR A 319 5.36 0.37 0.72
CA TYR A 319 6.80 0.54 0.64
C TYR A 319 7.28 1.13 1.96
N LEU A 320 8.03 0.38 2.75
CA LEU A 320 8.53 0.81 4.06
C LEU A 320 10.03 1.09 3.97
N PRO A 321 10.44 2.35 3.82
CA PRO A 321 11.85 2.72 3.74
C PRO A 321 12.58 2.49 5.07
N TYR A 322 13.76 1.92 5.02
CA TYR A 322 14.66 1.78 6.16
C TYR A 322 16.13 1.91 5.73
N LEU A 323 17.01 2.16 6.67
CA LEU A 323 18.44 2.24 6.40
C LEU A 323 19.11 0.91 6.73
N ALA A 324 19.82 0.34 5.76
CA ALA A 324 20.60 -0.86 5.95
C ALA A 324 21.77 -0.62 6.93
N GLY A 325 21.96 -1.54 7.88
CA GLY A 325 22.93 -1.42 8.96
C GLY A 325 22.36 -0.73 10.19
N THR A 326 23.19 -0.50 11.19
CA THR A 326 22.83 0.26 12.40
C THR A 326 22.63 1.74 12.08
N MET A 327 21.71 2.36 12.78
CA MET A 327 21.39 3.79 12.65
C MET A 327 21.96 4.58 13.84
N ASP A 328 22.40 5.79 13.57
CA ASP A 328 22.70 6.80 14.59
C ASP A 328 21.57 7.85 14.68
N SER A 329 21.69 8.81 15.61
CA SER A 329 20.69 9.86 15.80
C SER A 329 20.46 10.71 14.53
N ASP A 330 21.48 10.96 13.76
CA ASP A 330 21.38 11.68 12.49
C ASP A 330 20.69 10.87 11.40
N ASP A 331 20.89 9.55 11.38
CA ASP A 331 20.18 8.62 10.48
C ASP A 331 18.68 8.56 10.86
N ALA A 332 18.36 8.53 12.15
CA ALA A 332 17.00 8.57 12.66
C ALA A 332 16.25 9.85 12.20
N ARG A 333 16.89 11.02 12.38
CA ARG A 333 16.31 12.30 11.91
C ARG A 333 16.12 12.34 10.40
N TRP A 334 17.06 11.77 9.65
CA TRP A 334 16.94 11.72 8.20
C TRP A 334 15.81 10.78 7.75
N LEU A 335 15.72 9.60 8.36
CA LEU A 335 14.65 8.64 8.07
C LEU A 335 13.29 9.24 8.44
N TYR A 336 13.17 9.85 9.61
CA TYR A 336 11.88 10.39 10.03
C TYR A 336 11.43 11.56 9.16
N ARG A 337 12.32 12.41 8.66
CA ARG A 337 11.95 13.46 7.69
C ARG A 337 11.33 12.88 6.41
N LEU A 338 11.83 11.73 5.94
CA LEU A 338 11.22 11.03 4.81
C LEU A 338 9.81 10.53 5.16
N LEU A 339 9.62 10.01 6.37
CA LEU A 339 8.31 9.53 6.82
C LEU A 339 7.33 10.68 7.09
N ASP A 340 7.83 11.80 7.58
CA ASP A 340 7.06 13.02 7.83
C ASP A 340 6.49 13.62 6.53
N ASP A 341 7.29 13.66 5.46
CA ASP A 341 6.82 14.07 4.12
C ASP A 341 5.61 13.21 3.70
N VAL A 342 5.63 11.88 3.98
CA VAL A 342 4.50 10.98 3.69
C VAL A 342 3.31 11.25 4.62
N LEU A 343 3.54 11.48 5.90
CA LEU A 343 2.49 11.80 6.87
C LEU A 343 1.84 13.17 6.56
N GLU A 344 2.60 14.12 5.99
CA GLU A 344 2.08 15.40 5.48
C GLU A 344 1.29 15.27 4.17
N GLY A 345 1.23 14.08 3.56
CA GLY A 345 0.38 13.75 2.43
C GLY A 345 1.08 13.60 1.09
N GLU A 346 2.42 13.58 1.06
CA GLU A 346 3.15 13.18 -0.13
C GLU A 346 3.01 11.67 -0.36
N THR A 347 3.05 11.22 -1.60
CA THR A 347 3.03 9.78 -1.85
C THR A 347 4.39 9.16 -1.55
N ILE A 348 4.40 7.98 -0.95
CA ILE A 348 5.66 7.27 -0.67
C ILE A 348 6.53 7.07 -1.93
N THR A 349 5.89 6.92 -3.08
CA THR A 349 6.60 6.76 -4.36
C THR A 349 7.30 8.03 -4.82
N ASP A 350 6.73 9.22 -4.55
CA ASP A 350 7.36 10.51 -4.84
C ASP A 350 8.55 10.73 -3.90
N VAL A 351 8.36 10.49 -2.60
CA VAL A 351 9.40 10.62 -1.59
C VAL A 351 10.59 9.71 -1.89
N LEU A 352 10.36 8.45 -2.25
CA LEU A 352 11.43 7.51 -2.62
C LEU A 352 12.17 7.98 -3.88
N GLN A 353 11.46 8.55 -4.85
CA GLN A 353 12.07 9.12 -6.05
C GLN A 353 13.00 10.29 -5.72
N ASP A 354 12.55 11.21 -4.88
CA ASP A 354 13.35 12.38 -4.50
C ASP A 354 14.62 11.95 -3.77
N ARG A 355 14.53 10.98 -2.89
CA ARG A 355 15.69 10.40 -2.18
C ARG A 355 16.65 9.68 -3.14
N PHE A 356 16.16 9.01 -4.18
CA PHE A 356 16.99 8.43 -5.23
C PHE A 356 17.83 9.50 -5.94
N TYR A 357 17.22 10.62 -6.32
CA TYR A 357 17.92 11.69 -7.01
C TYR A 357 18.83 12.53 -6.10
N GLU A 358 18.63 12.52 -4.80
CA GLU A 358 19.50 13.21 -3.83
C GLU A 358 20.94 12.67 -3.80
N ARG A 359 21.14 11.39 -4.15
CA ARG A 359 22.46 10.71 -4.25
C ARG A 359 23.38 10.93 -3.03
N SER A 360 22.81 10.91 -1.83
CA SER A 360 23.57 11.06 -0.59
C SER A 360 24.15 9.70 -0.12
N ARG A 361 25.08 9.75 0.87
CA ARG A 361 25.57 8.54 1.52
C ARG A 361 24.43 7.71 2.15
N ARG A 362 23.42 8.39 2.67
CA ARG A 362 22.24 7.75 3.27
C ARG A 362 21.34 7.13 2.21
N SER A 363 21.17 7.79 1.07
CA SER A 363 20.42 7.22 -0.06
C SER A 363 21.00 5.88 -0.53
N ASN A 364 22.32 5.70 -0.47
CA ASN A 364 22.96 4.42 -0.80
C ASN A 364 22.65 3.28 0.19
N ARG A 365 22.28 3.62 1.44
CA ARG A 365 21.87 2.67 2.49
C ARG A 365 20.36 2.48 2.52
N LEU A 366 19.61 3.31 1.82
CA LEU A 366 18.16 3.25 1.80
C LEU A 366 17.69 1.97 1.12
N ARG A 367 16.83 1.26 1.81
CA ARG A 367 16.12 0.05 1.36
C ARG A 367 14.64 0.24 1.62
N ALA A 368 13.82 -0.60 1.04
CA ALA A 368 12.43 -0.66 1.42
C ALA A 368 11.99 -2.12 1.61
N PHE A 369 11.26 -2.35 2.67
CA PHE A 369 10.46 -3.57 2.81
C PHE A 369 9.17 -3.37 2.02
N VAL A 370 8.85 -4.29 1.12
CA VAL A 370 7.70 -4.16 0.22
C VAL A 370 6.75 -5.32 0.45
N PHE A 371 5.49 -5.01 0.65
CA PHE A 371 4.46 -6.04 0.68
C PHE A 371 3.20 -5.59 -0.04
N ALA A 372 2.45 -6.56 -0.56
CA ALA A 372 1.17 -6.31 -1.19
C ALA A 372 0.05 -7.01 -0.42
N THR A 373 -1.00 -6.26 -0.16
CA THR A 373 -2.22 -6.76 0.47
C THR A 373 -3.43 -6.63 -0.45
N ALA A 374 -4.38 -7.53 -0.30
CA ALA A 374 -5.69 -7.42 -0.92
C ALA A 374 -6.78 -7.55 0.13
N THR A 375 -7.68 -6.58 0.14
CA THR A 375 -8.85 -6.62 1.01
C THR A 375 -9.90 -7.57 0.43
N ASP A 376 -10.26 -8.62 1.15
CA ASP A 376 -11.32 -9.54 0.75
C ASP A 376 -12.72 -8.99 1.06
N LEU A 377 -13.76 -9.76 0.72
CA LEU A 377 -15.17 -9.39 0.97
C LEU A 377 -15.50 -9.25 2.45
N ASP A 378 -14.79 -9.98 3.30
CA ASP A 378 -14.94 -9.90 4.76
C ASP A 378 -14.19 -8.70 5.34
N ARG A 379 -13.62 -7.84 4.49
CA ARG A 379 -12.79 -6.69 4.84
C ARG A 379 -11.55 -7.08 5.65
N LYS A 380 -10.99 -8.23 5.34
CA LYS A 380 -9.71 -8.68 5.89
C LYS A 380 -8.64 -8.54 4.82
N ASP A 381 -7.56 -7.93 5.22
CA ASP A 381 -6.40 -7.80 4.34
C ASP A 381 -5.66 -9.13 4.31
N LYS A 382 -5.35 -9.57 3.10
CA LYS A 382 -4.57 -10.78 2.87
C LYS A 382 -3.24 -10.38 2.27
N LEU A 383 -2.17 -10.80 2.91
CA LEU A 383 -0.84 -10.69 2.34
C LEU A 383 -0.77 -11.55 1.07
N ILE A 384 -0.39 -10.92 -0.04
CA ILE A 384 -0.25 -11.60 -1.34
C ILE A 384 1.22 -11.87 -1.64
N HIS A 385 2.07 -10.86 -1.42
CA HIS A 385 3.50 -10.89 -1.66
C HIS A 385 4.22 -10.06 -0.62
N GLU A 386 5.44 -10.45 -0.29
CA GLU A 386 6.36 -9.66 0.52
C GLU A 386 7.80 -9.79 0.00
N SER A 387 8.59 -8.75 0.22
CA SER A 387 10.03 -8.74 0.01
C SER A 387 10.69 -7.84 1.05
N SER A 388 11.75 -8.31 1.66
CA SER A 388 12.46 -7.58 2.72
C SER A 388 13.51 -6.59 2.21
N GLU A 389 13.89 -6.66 0.95
CA GLU A 389 15.08 -5.94 0.45
C GLU A 389 14.84 -5.34 -0.95
N MET A 390 13.98 -4.33 -1.03
CA MET A 390 13.94 -3.51 -2.22
C MET A 390 15.10 -2.51 -2.18
N GLU A 391 15.94 -2.53 -3.21
CA GLU A 391 16.92 -1.47 -3.44
C GLU A 391 16.28 -0.29 -4.17
N VAL A 392 16.25 0.88 -3.53
CA VAL A 392 15.52 2.06 -4.04
C VAL A 392 16.02 2.54 -5.40
N TYR A 393 17.26 2.24 -5.77
CA TYR A 393 17.81 2.61 -7.08
C TYR A 393 17.32 1.74 -8.25
N VAL A 394 16.78 0.54 -8.01
CA VAL A 394 16.31 -0.36 -9.09
C VAL A 394 15.28 0.29 -10.03
N PRO A 395 14.24 0.98 -9.54
CA PRO A 395 13.33 1.69 -10.43
C PRO A 395 14.01 2.78 -11.26
N GLY A 396 15.01 3.45 -10.68
CA GLY A 396 15.79 4.49 -11.37
C GLY A 396 16.67 3.92 -12.48
N ASP A 397 17.42 2.86 -12.20
CA ASP A 397 18.26 2.17 -13.17
C ASP A 397 17.43 1.61 -14.34
N LEU A 398 16.25 1.09 -14.03
CA LEU A 398 15.32 0.63 -15.06
C LEU A 398 14.78 1.79 -15.90
N ALA A 399 14.45 2.93 -15.28
CA ALA A 399 14.01 4.12 -15.99
C ALA A 399 15.10 4.63 -16.95
N GLU A 400 16.35 4.73 -16.49
CA GLU A 400 17.48 5.11 -17.33
C GLU A 400 17.74 4.11 -18.47
N ALA A 401 17.62 2.80 -18.20
CA ALA A 401 17.75 1.78 -19.23
C ALA A 401 16.62 1.87 -20.27
N HIS A 402 15.40 2.20 -19.82
CA HIS A 402 14.26 2.40 -20.73
C HIS A 402 14.45 3.61 -21.65
N VAL A 403 14.94 4.74 -21.13
CA VAL A 403 15.27 5.93 -21.94
C VAL A 403 16.34 5.58 -22.97
N ARG A 404 17.41 4.86 -22.57
CA ARG A 404 18.43 4.37 -23.52
C ARG A 404 17.85 3.45 -24.58
N ALA A 405 16.89 2.58 -24.23
CA ALA A 405 16.19 1.75 -25.21
C ALA A 405 15.40 2.59 -26.22
N LEU A 406 14.78 3.69 -25.80
CA LEU A 406 14.05 4.62 -26.66
C LEU A 406 15.01 5.46 -27.55
N ASP A 407 16.26 5.63 -27.16
CA ASP A 407 17.28 6.28 -27.97
C ASP A 407 17.90 5.35 -29.03
N ALA A 408 17.68 4.06 -28.89
CA ALA A 408 18.15 3.06 -29.83
C ALA A 408 17.12 2.80 -30.95
N TRP A 409 17.59 2.19 -32.04
CA TRP A 409 16.69 1.73 -33.09
C TRP A 409 15.70 0.66 -32.55
N PRO A 410 14.40 0.67 -32.92
CA PRO A 410 13.73 1.50 -33.96
C PRO A 410 13.18 2.86 -33.48
N PHE A 411 13.44 3.28 -32.24
CA PHE A 411 12.85 4.46 -31.64
C PHE A 411 13.60 5.76 -31.99
N SER A 412 14.84 5.64 -32.47
CA SER A 412 15.69 6.76 -32.86
C SER A 412 15.38 7.33 -34.25
N ALA A 413 14.27 6.97 -34.89
CA ALA A 413 13.84 7.53 -36.15
C ALA A 413 13.61 9.06 -36.04
N ASP A 414 13.83 9.80 -37.15
CA ASP A 414 13.80 11.27 -37.21
C ASP A 414 12.54 11.94 -36.66
N ASP A 415 11.42 11.24 -36.66
CA ASP A 415 10.20 11.63 -35.96
C ASP A 415 9.54 10.41 -35.30
N PRO A 416 9.84 10.12 -34.03
CA PRO A 416 9.19 9.07 -33.27
C PRO A 416 7.66 9.18 -33.28
N ARG A 417 7.11 10.39 -33.40
CA ARG A 417 5.67 10.65 -33.43
C ARG A 417 5.03 10.10 -34.71
N GLN A 418 5.71 10.14 -35.86
CA GLN A 418 5.22 9.52 -37.08
C GLN A 418 5.23 7.99 -37.01
N VAL A 419 6.18 7.43 -36.28
CA VAL A 419 6.26 5.99 -36.06
C VAL A 419 5.27 5.53 -35.00
N PHE A 420 5.03 6.36 -34.00
CA PHE A 420 4.29 6.00 -32.79
C PHE A 420 2.94 6.70 -32.64
N SER A 421 2.60 7.72 -33.48
CA SER A 421 1.42 8.60 -33.38
C SER A 421 0.98 8.90 -31.93
N ILE A 422 1.94 9.36 -31.12
CA ILE A 422 1.73 9.64 -29.70
C ILE A 422 0.93 10.94 -29.58
N SER A 423 -0.21 10.92 -28.91
CA SER A 423 -0.76 12.13 -28.31
C SER A 423 0.15 12.54 -27.14
N ASP A 424 0.42 13.81 -27.00
CA ASP A 424 1.37 14.38 -26.01
C ASP A 424 0.98 14.14 -24.53
N SER A 425 -0.08 13.39 -24.25
CA SER A 425 -0.58 13.14 -22.90
C SER A 425 -0.30 11.70 -22.46
N ASP A 426 0.50 11.56 -21.42
CA ASP A 426 0.38 10.55 -20.37
C ASP A 426 0.81 9.10 -20.63
N ASP A 427 1.66 8.82 -21.60
CA ASP A 427 2.25 7.50 -21.66
C ASP A 427 3.69 7.48 -21.13
N ALA A 428 3.82 7.32 -19.82
CA ALA A 428 5.11 7.24 -19.13
C ALA A 428 6.09 6.23 -19.78
N GLN A 429 5.57 5.17 -20.41
CA GLN A 429 6.42 4.14 -21.05
C GLN A 429 7.02 4.56 -22.39
N LEU A 430 6.55 5.65 -22.98
CA LEU A 430 7.17 6.27 -24.14
C LEU A 430 7.71 7.65 -23.80
N SER A 431 7.59 8.07 -22.55
CA SER A 431 8.24 9.26 -22.04
C SER A 431 9.74 9.03 -21.91
N ARG A 432 10.50 10.09 -22.17
CA ARG A 432 11.93 10.15 -21.87
C ARG A 432 12.20 10.81 -20.52
N GLU A 433 11.17 11.00 -19.72
CA GLU A 433 11.28 11.55 -18.38
C GLU A 433 11.52 10.42 -17.37
N ASN A 434 12.73 10.37 -16.82
CA ASN A 434 13.12 9.36 -15.83
C ASN A 434 12.19 9.35 -14.62
N SER A 435 11.73 10.51 -14.17
CA SER A 435 10.79 10.63 -13.03
C SER A 435 9.46 9.92 -13.30
N ALA A 436 8.84 10.16 -14.45
CA ALA A 436 7.58 9.50 -14.82
C ALA A 436 7.74 7.98 -14.98
N LEU A 437 8.89 7.52 -15.47
CA LEU A 437 9.21 6.10 -15.57
C LEU A 437 9.42 5.48 -14.19
N PHE A 438 10.16 6.13 -13.30
CA PHE A 438 10.38 5.70 -11.92
C PHE A 438 9.04 5.47 -11.22
N GLN A 439 8.15 6.47 -11.25
CA GLN A 439 6.81 6.38 -10.69
C GLN A 439 5.98 5.25 -11.30
N SER A 440 6.09 5.07 -12.63
CA SER A 440 5.35 4.00 -13.30
C SER A 440 5.82 2.59 -12.89
N VAL A 441 7.08 2.44 -12.50
CA VAL A 441 7.62 1.18 -11.96
C VAL A 441 7.04 0.90 -10.58
N LEU A 442 7.14 1.85 -9.65
CA LEU A 442 6.65 1.68 -8.29
C LEU A 442 5.13 1.49 -8.22
N SER A 443 4.37 2.24 -9.01
CA SER A 443 2.91 2.08 -9.09
C SER A 443 2.47 0.82 -9.86
N GLY A 444 3.41 0.03 -10.40
CA GLY A 444 3.15 -1.14 -11.21
C GLY A 444 2.61 -0.85 -12.61
N GLN A 445 2.38 0.41 -12.96
CA GLN A 445 1.86 0.80 -14.29
C GLN A 445 2.83 0.43 -15.41
N TYR A 446 4.14 0.44 -15.12
CA TYR A 446 5.17 0.05 -16.07
C TYR A 446 4.95 -1.35 -16.67
N LEU A 447 4.62 -2.34 -15.84
CA LEU A 447 4.34 -3.70 -16.27
C LEU A 447 2.86 -3.89 -16.65
N LYS A 448 1.94 -3.23 -15.97
CA LYS A 448 0.51 -3.38 -16.18
C LYS A 448 0.05 -2.92 -17.57
N ARG A 449 0.69 -1.92 -18.15
CA ARG A 449 0.36 -1.42 -19.50
C ARG A 449 0.79 -2.35 -20.62
N THR A 450 1.76 -3.22 -20.40
CA THR A 450 2.35 -4.10 -21.42
C THR A 450 1.92 -5.56 -21.26
N LEU A 451 1.65 -6.00 -20.03
CA LEU A 451 1.21 -7.34 -19.75
C LEU A 451 -0.32 -7.47 -19.87
N PHE A 452 -0.76 -8.69 -20.16
CA PHE A 452 -2.18 -9.01 -20.18
C PHE A 452 -2.78 -8.89 -18.77
N GLU A 453 -3.84 -8.11 -18.65
CA GLU A 453 -4.63 -7.98 -17.44
C GLU A 453 -6.02 -8.56 -17.69
N PRO A 454 -6.44 -9.62 -16.98
CA PRO A 454 -7.78 -10.17 -17.13
C PRO A 454 -8.83 -9.13 -16.71
N GLN A 455 -9.79 -8.85 -17.59
CA GLN A 455 -10.85 -7.87 -17.30
C GLN A 455 -11.84 -8.41 -16.27
N ARG A 456 -12.19 -7.57 -15.31
CA ARG A 456 -13.05 -7.91 -14.17
C ARG A 456 -14.51 -8.21 -14.51
N ASN A 457 -15.04 -7.66 -15.59
CA ASN A 457 -16.48 -7.69 -15.84
C ASN A 457 -16.80 -7.77 -17.34
N PRO A 458 -16.66 -8.95 -17.95
CA PRO A 458 -16.94 -9.12 -19.37
C PRO A 458 -18.41 -8.85 -19.76
N THR A 459 -19.33 -8.75 -18.79
CA THR A 459 -20.76 -8.58 -19.05
C THR A 459 -21.21 -7.14 -19.18
N LYS A 460 -20.42 -6.15 -18.72
CA LYS A 460 -20.76 -4.72 -18.84
C LYS A 460 -20.18 -4.08 -20.10
N ASP A 461 -19.20 -4.72 -20.71
CA ASP A 461 -18.54 -4.20 -21.89
C ASP A 461 -19.03 -4.97 -23.11
N ALA A 462 -19.64 -4.27 -24.08
CA ALA A 462 -20.11 -4.89 -25.32
C ALA A 462 -18.98 -5.62 -26.05
N ASN A 463 -17.74 -5.24 -25.83
CA ASN A 463 -16.52 -5.82 -26.38
C ASN A 463 -16.07 -7.10 -25.67
N ALA A 464 -16.62 -7.40 -24.50
CA ALA A 464 -16.25 -8.59 -23.72
C ALA A 464 -16.55 -9.92 -24.44
N LYS A 465 -17.46 -9.92 -25.37
CA LYS A 465 -17.77 -11.10 -26.19
C LYS A 465 -16.65 -11.52 -27.16
N VAL A 466 -15.68 -10.65 -27.36
CA VAL A 466 -14.58 -10.83 -28.31
C VAL A 466 -13.34 -11.45 -27.65
N PHE A 467 -13.23 -11.35 -26.35
CA PHE A 467 -12.13 -11.94 -25.60
C PHE A 467 -12.41 -13.41 -25.29
N GLY A 468 -11.91 -14.34 -26.07
CA GLY A 468 -11.89 -15.77 -25.88
C GLY A 468 -12.82 -16.42 -24.84
N PRO A 469 -12.80 -17.71 -24.61
CA PRO A 469 -13.61 -18.30 -23.56
C PRO A 469 -13.27 -17.59 -22.24
N ALA A 470 -14.26 -16.86 -21.71
CA ALA A 470 -14.18 -16.29 -20.39
C ALA A 470 -13.66 -17.41 -19.48
N GLU A 471 -12.58 -17.17 -18.74
CA GLU A 471 -12.24 -18.08 -17.65
C GLU A 471 -13.51 -18.35 -16.85
N PRO A 472 -13.74 -19.60 -16.44
CA PRO A 472 -15.01 -20.00 -15.86
C PRO A 472 -15.39 -18.97 -14.80
N ARG A 473 -16.61 -18.43 -14.91
CA ARG A 473 -17.14 -17.40 -14.03
C ARG A 473 -16.88 -17.82 -12.58
N ARG A 474 -15.80 -17.35 -12.02
CA ARG A 474 -15.68 -17.27 -10.58
C ARG A 474 -16.77 -16.31 -10.13
N ARG A 475 -17.45 -16.59 -9.04
CA ARG A 475 -18.56 -15.77 -8.52
C ARG A 475 -18.17 -14.30 -8.54
N SER A 476 -19.14 -13.40 -8.66
CA SER A 476 -18.94 -11.94 -8.73
C SER A 476 -17.99 -11.34 -7.68
N ASP A 477 -17.63 -12.13 -6.74
CA ASP A 477 -16.81 -11.86 -5.57
C ASP A 477 -15.36 -12.33 -5.71
N ASP A 478 -15.04 -13.13 -6.74
CA ASP A 478 -13.66 -13.52 -7.03
C ASP A 478 -12.94 -12.32 -7.67
N ARG A 479 -12.40 -11.48 -6.81
CA ARG A 479 -11.46 -10.44 -7.21
C ARG A 479 -10.26 -11.14 -7.84
N VAL A 480 -9.77 -10.61 -8.96
CA VAL A 480 -8.63 -11.14 -9.74
C VAL A 480 -7.31 -10.95 -8.96
N PHE A 481 -7.34 -11.17 -7.64
CA PHE A 481 -6.22 -11.05 -6.74
C PHE A 481 -5.90 -12.41 -6.19
N GLY A 482 -5.18 -13.12 -6.97
CA GLY A 482 -4.57 -14.34 -6.55
C GLY A 482 -3.11 -14.32 -6.94
N PRO A 483 -2.37 -15.34 -6.55
CA PRO A 483 -0.98 -15.56 -6.96
C PRO A 483 -0.78 -15.59 -8.49
N ASP A 484 -1.87 -15.55 -9.26
CA ASP A 484 -1.86 -15.56 -10.73
C ASP A 484 -1.86 -14.17 -11.37
N ASN A 485 -1.86 -13.08 -10.59
CA ASN A 485 -1.74 -11.71 -11.13
C ASN A 485 -0.30 -11.42 -11.53
N LEU A 486 0.05 -11.78 -12.76
CA LEU A 486 1.40 -11.61 -13.28
C LEU A 486 1.92 -10.15 -13.24
N PRO A 487 1.13 -9.11 -13.56
CA PRO A 487 1.60 -7.73 -13.41
C PRO A 487 2.02 -7.38 -11.98
N LEU A 488 1.28 -7.80 -10.98
CA LEU A 488 1.61 -7.58 -9.57
C LEU A 488 2.84 -8.39 -9.16
N GLU A 489 2.83 -9.70 -9.44
CA GLU A 489 3.98 -10.57 -9.14
C GLU A 489 5.26 -10.04 -9.78
N ALA A 490 5.19 -9.66 -11.05
CA ALA A 490 6.34 -9.17 -11.78
C ALA A 490 6.80 -7.79 -11.25
N THR A 491 5.90 -6.91 -10.82
CA THR A 491 6.28 -5.64 -10.20
C THR A 491 7.04 -5.88 -8.90
N ILE A 492 6.53 -6.73 -8.02
CA ILE A 492 7.22 -7.02 -6.75
C ILE A 492 8.56 -7.68 -6.98
N ARG A 493 8.64 -8.69 -7.87
CA ARG A 493 9.91 -9.31 -8.26
C ARG A 493 10.92 -8.31 -8.79
N LEU A 494 10.45 -7.39 -9.64
CA LEU A 494 11.29 -6.35 -10.24
C LEU A 494 11.91 -5.45 -9.17
N VAL A 495 11.10 -4.92 -8.26
CA VAL A 495 11.60 -4.03 -7.21
C VAL A 495 12.42 -4.78 -6.14
N SER A 496 12.22 -6.10 -6.00
CA SER A 496 12.96 -6.97 -5.08
C SER A 496 14.21 -7.61 -5.70
N THR A 497 14.56 -7.23 -6.93
CA THR A 497 15.66 -7.85 -7.70
C THR A 497 15.52 -9.36 -7.95
N ASP A 498 14.32 -9.90 -7.73
CA ASP A 498 14.03 -11.29 -8.05
C ASP A 498 13.89 -11.50 -9.56
N PRO A 499 14.41 -12.59 -10.13
CA PRO A 499 14.30 -12.83 -11.57
C PRO A 499 12.83 -12.86 -12.04
N LEU A 500 12.54 -12.09 -13.08
CA LEU A 500 11.22 -12.08 -13.69
C LEU A 500 10.93 -13.40 -14.43
N PRO A 501 9.67 -13.87 -14.40
CA PRO A 501 9.28 -15.12 -15.05
C PRO A 501 9.19 -14.97 -16.57
N ARG A 502 10.32 -14.96 -17.25
CA ARG A 502 10.52 -14.64 -18.67
C ARG A 502 9.48 -15.28 -19.60
N LYS A 503 9.26 -16.59 -19.48
CA LYS A 503 8.31 -17.34 -20.33
C LYS A 503 6.85 -16.90 -20.12
N ARG A 504 6.49 -16.62 -18.86
CA ARG A 504 5.14 -16.12 -18.54
C ARG A 504 4.94 -14.70 -19.06
N MET A 505 5.96 -13.84 -18.97
CA MET A 505 5.91 -12.49 -19.52
C MET A 505 5.72 -12.49 -21.04
N VAL A 506 6.48 -13.29 -21.79
CA VAL A 506 6.31 -13.40 -23.26
C VAL A 506 4.90 -13.83 -23.63
N ARG A 507 4.35 -14.84 -22.93
CA ARG A 507 2.95 -15.26 -23.15
C ARG A 507 1.96 -14.14 -22.84
N SER A 508 2.21 -13.40 -21.77
CA SER A 508 1.37 -12.27 -21.38
C SER A 508 1.44 -11.13 -22.39
N TYR A 509 2.63 -10.81 -22.90
CA TYR A 509 2.80 -9.86 -23.99
C TYR A 509 1.96 -10.23 -25.22
N ALA A 510 2.06 -11.46 -25.65
CA ALA A 510 1.26 -11.95 -26.77
C ALA A 510 -0.24 -11.84 -26.54
N ARG A 511 -0.71 -12.22 -25.34
CA ARG A 511 -2.12 -12.08 -24.95
C ARG A 511 -2.56 -10.61 -24.92
N ARG A 512 -1.71 -9.71 -24.50
CA ARG A 512 -1.99 -8.27 -24.49
C ARG A 512 -2.16 -7.72 -25.90
N ILE A 513 -1.31 -8.10 -26.82
CA ILE A 513 -1.44 -7.72 -28.26
C ILE A 513 -2.80 -8.16 -28.81
N ILE A 514 -3.19 -9.41 -28.54
CA ILE A 514 -4.49 -9.96 -28.95
C ILE A 514 -5.65 -9.20 -28.31
N GLN A 515 -5.52 -8.87 -27.03
CA GLN A 515 -6.52 -8.10 -26.28
C GLN A 515 -6.73 -6.73 -26.94
N ASP A 516 -5.66 -5.99 -27.17
CA ASP A 516 -5.70 -4.64 -27.75
C ASP A 516 -6.25 -4.66 -29.17
N GLN A 517 -5.88 -5.66 -29.96
CA GLN A 517 -6.44 -5.87 -31.30
C GLN A 517 -7.95 -6.14 -31.26
N ASN A 518 -8.41 -6.91 -30.30
CA ASN A 518 -9.84 -7.21 -30.15
C ASN A 518 -10.63 -5.98 -29.68
N VAL A 519 -10.08 -5.16 -28.81
CA VAL A 519 -10.67 -3.88 -28.40
C VAL A 519 -10.81 -2.95 -29.60
N LEU A 520 -9.77 -2.84 -30.42
CA LEU A 520 -9.77 -2.04 -31.63
C LEU A 520 -10.89 -2.46 -32.60
N LEU A 521 -11.07 -3.77 -32.80
CA LEU A 521 -12.09 -4.31 -33.73
C LEU A 521 -13.51 -4.11 -33.19
N GLY A 522 -13.71 -3.94 -31.90
CA GLY A 522 -15.00 -3.69 -31.27
C GLY A 522 -15.34 -2.20 -31.12
N ALA A 523 -14.39 -1.30 -31.29
CA ALA A 523 -14.59 0.14 -31.10
C ALA A 523 -15.21 0.81 -32.32
N ALA A 524 -16.15 1.73 -32.08
CA ALA A 524 -16.79 2.52 -33.16
C ALA A 524 -15.80 3.50 -33.79
N ASP A 525 -14.80 3.98 -33.01
CA ASP A 525 -13.75 4.87 -33.45
C ASP A 525 -12.42 4.10 -33.46
N LYS A 526 -11.99 3.70 -34.63
CA LYS A 526 -10.84 2.78 -34.81
C LYS A 526 -9.52 3.56 -34.79
N ASN A 527 -8.85 3.60 -33.67
CA ASN A 527 -7.44 4.00 -33.62
C ASN A 527 -6.58 2.86 -34.16
N ARG A 528 -6.21 2.94 -35.42
CA ARG A 528 -5.52 1.88 -36.20
C ARG A 528 -4.11 1.57 -35.69
N ASP A 529 -3.58 2.40 -34.82
CA ASP A 529 -2.20 2.24 -34.34
C ASP A 529 -2.10 1.50 -32.98
N PHE A 530 -3.22 1.22 -32.33
CA PHE A 530 -3.26 0.69 -30.97
C PHE A 530 -2.43 -0.59 -30.74
N PRO A 531 -2.56 -1.67 -31.54
CA PRO A 531 -1.72 -2.86 -31.34
C PRO A 531 -0.24 -2.62 -31.62
N ARG A 532 0.07 -1.69 -32.53
CA ARG A 532 1.46 -1.30 -32.83
C ARG A 532 2.11 -0.65 -31.63
N TYR A 533 1.42 0.22 -30.94
CA TYR A 533 1.89 0.81 -29.70
C TYR A 533 2.24 -0.23 -28.65
N THR A 534 1.34 -1.17 -28.43
CA THR A 534 1.56 -2.24 -27.46
C THR A 534 2.83 -3.01 -27.75
N VAL A 535 3.07 -3.38 -29.00
CA VAL A 535 4.30 -4.07 -29.43
C VAL A 535 5.54 -3.22 -29.16
N LEU A 536 5.49 -1.94 -29.47
CA LEU A 536 6.64 -1.04 -29.32
C LEU A 536 6.96 -0.81 -27.82
N ARG A 537 5.93 -0.61 -26.99
CA ARG A 537 6.11 -0.52 -25.53
C ARG A 537 6.70 -1.80 -24.96
N GLN A 538 6.20 -2.95 -25.37
CA GLN A 538 6.71 -4.25 -24.97
C GLN A 538 8.17 -4.44 -25.39
N TYR A 539 8.52 -4.01 -26.59
CA TYR A 539 9.89 -4.10 -27.08
C TYR A 539 10.84 -3.20 -26.26
N ALA A 540 10.50 -1.93 -26.08
CA ALA A 540 11.30 -1.00 -25.26
C ALA A 540 11.47 -1.52 -23.82
N GLN A 541 10.37 -1.97 -23.21
CA GLN A 541 10.40 -2.55 -21.87
C GLN A 541 11.28 -3.81 -21.81
N TRP A 542 11.16 -4.69 -22.80
CA TRP A 542 11.99 -5.91 -22.86
C TRP A 542 13.49 -5.58 -22.91
N GLN A 543 13.86 -4.59 -23.74
CA GLN A 543 15.26 -4.16 -23.83
C GLN A 543 15.76 -3.59 -22.50
N ALA A 544 14.97 -2.75 -21.85
CA ALA A 544 15.32 -2.17 -20.56
C ALA A 544 15.46 -3.24 -19.47
N LEU A 545 14.50 -4.16 -19.36
CA LEU A 545 14.54 -5.26 -18.40
C LEU A 545 15.73 -6.21 -18.64
N HIS A 546 16.12 -6.39 -19.89
CA HIS A 546 17.30 -7.18 -20.22
C HIS A 546 18.60 -6.45 -19.87
N ALA A 547 18.67 -5.16 -20.12
CA ALA A 547 19.84 -4.34 -19.82
C ALA A 547 20.09 -4.17 -18.31
N THR A 548 19.06 -4.31 -17.49
CA THR A 548 19.14 -4.28 -16.02
C THR A 548 19.22 -5.69 -15.40
N ASP A 549 19.43 -6.73 -16.20
CA ASP A 549 19.48 -8.15 -15.77
C ASP A 549 18.23 -8.64 -15.01
N ALA A 550 17.11 -7.98 -15.20
CA ALA A 550 15.85 -8.28 -14.49
C ALA A 550 15.32 -9.71 -14.74
N PHE A 551 15.84 -10.41 -15.75
CA PHE A 551 15.50 -11.80 -16.06
C PHE A 551 16.44 -12.84 -15.46
N GLY A 552 17.54 -12.42 -14.83
CA GLY A 552 18.59 -13.30 -14.34
C GLY A 552 19.25 -14.12 -15.46
N THR A 553 19.90 -15.18 -15.10
CA THR A 553 20.78 -16.01 -15.98
C THR A 553 20.04 -17.02 -16.87
N GLU A 554 18.70 -16.95 -17.01
CA GLU A 554 18.00 -17.87 -17.92
C GLU A 554 18.37 -17.65 -19.38
N ASP A 555 18.87 -18.69 -20.05
CA ASP A 555 19.34 -18.68 -21.45
C ASP A 555 18.26 -18.45 -22.53
N PHE A 556 17.03 -18.24 -22.15
CA PHE A 556 15.93 -18.09 -23.10
C PHE A 556 15.64 -16.60 -23.39
N SER A 557 16.08 -16.12 -24.54
CA SER A 557 15.61 -14.83 -25.10
C SER A 557 14.84 -15.05 -26.38
N PRO A 558 13.52 -14.87 -26.41
CA PRO A 558 12.73 -14.98 -27.66
C PRO A 558 12.88 -13.75 -28.54
N VAL A 559 13.44 -12.68 -28.01
CA VAL A 559 13.62 -11.39 -28.71
C VAL A 559 15.09 -11.09 -28.82
N PRO A 560 15.57 -10.69 -30.00
CA PRO A 560 16.92 -10.19 -30.13
C PRO A 560 17.11 -8.97 -29.20
N THR A 561 18.17 -9.01 -28.41
CA THR A 561 18.54 -7.89 -27.54
C THR A 561 19.65 -7.07 -28.22
N ILE A 562 19.62 -5.76 -27.96
CA ILE A 562 20.66 -4.84 -28.40
C ILE A 562 21.52 -4.45 -27.20
N ASP A 563 22.79 -4.22 -27.41
CA ASP A 563 23.63 -3.58 -26.40
C ASP A 563 23.27 -2.10 -26.34
N LEU A 564 22.65 -1.69 -25.25
CA LEU A 564 22.24 -0.29 -25.06
C LEU A 564 23.42 0.65 -24.79
N ASN A 565 24.61 0.12 -24.49
CA ASN A 565 25.83 0.92 -24.32
C ASN A 565 26.56 1.13 -25.66
N ASP A 566 26.37 0.22 -26.61
CA ASP A 566 26.87 0.29 -27.97
C ASP A 566 25.77 -0.14 -28.96
N PRO A 567 24.70 0.65 -29.08
CA PRO A 567 23.59 0.30 -29.95
C PRO A 567 24.08 0.27 -31.42
N PRO A 568 23.72 -0.76 -32.16
CA PRO A 568 24.11 -0.85 -33.54
C PRO A 568 23.63 0.39 -34.29
N SER A 569 24.55 1.02 -35.03
CA SER A 569 24.29 2.23 -35.84
C SER A 569 23.41 1.87 -37.06
N MET A 570 22.18 1.47 -36.82
CA MET A 570 21.20 1.16 -37.89
C MET A 570 20.42 2.43 -38.28
N SER A 571 21.05 3.57 -38.30
CA SER A 571 20.43 4.88 -38.49
C SER A 571 19.77 5.10 -39.87
N GLU A 572 19.96 4.23 -40.84
CA GLU A 572 19.42 4.46 -42.18
C GLU A 572 18.61 3.30 -42.79
N ASP A 573 18.51 2.19 -42.13
CA ASP A 573 17.98 1.00 -42.78
C ASP A 573 16.70 0.44 -42.16
N THR A 574 15.57 1.12 -42.40
CA THR A 574 14.29 0.46 -42.34
C THR A 574 14.36 -0.82 -43.18
N ILE A 575 14.01 -1.99 -42.61
CA ILE A 575 13.95 -3.26 -43.36
C ILE A 575 12.82 -3.15 -44.38
N THR A 576 13.18 -2.66 -45.56
CA THR A 576 12.21 -2.40 -46.66
C THR A 576 12.27 -3.43 -47.76
N ASN A 577 13.29 -4.29 -47.74
CA ASN A 577 13.47 -5.33 -48.77
C ASN A 577 14.18 -6.57 -48.18
N GLU A 578 14.22 -7.62 -48.99
CA GLU A 578 14.81 -8.92 -48.66
C GLU A 578 16.28 -8.83 -48.27
N THR A 579 17.06 -8.04 -49.00
CA THR A 579 18.50 -7.87 -48.81
C THR A 579 18.79 -7.24 -47.42
N LYS A 580 18.00 -6.25 -47.03
CA LYS A 580 18.10 -5.62 -45.70
C LYS A 580 17.68 -6.55 -44.58
N LEU A 581 16.65 -7.37 -44.81
CA LEU A 581 16.22 -8.40 -43.88
C LEU A 581 17.30 -9.48 -43.70
N GLU A 582 17.93 -9.94 -44.76
CA GLU A 582 19.04 -10.87 -44.71
C GLU A 582 20.25 -10.29 -43.97
N ALA A 583 20.60 -9.03 -44.27
CA ALA A 583 21.67 -8.33 -43.59
C ALA A 583 21.38 -8.23 -42.09
N PHE A 584 20.17 -7.84 -41.71
CA PHE A 584 19.76 -7.77 -40.31
C PHE A 584 19.88 -9.14 -39.61
N ILE A 585 19.36 -10.19 -40.22
CA ILE A 585 19.42 -11.56 -39.66
C ILE A 585 20.86 -12.01 -39.50
N ASN A 586 21.70 -11.75 -40.49
CA ASN A 586 23.10 -12.22 -40.48
C ASN A 586 23.99 -11.43 -39.52
N ASN A 587 23.66 -10.18 -39.25
CA ASN A 587 24.36 -9.34 -38.31
C ASN A 587 23.91 -9.52 -36.85
N HIS A 588 22.87 -10.33 -36.64
CA HIS A 588 22.35 -10.60 -35.30
C HIS A 588 22.72 -12.00 -34.85
N ASP A 589 23.67 -12.14 -33.93
CA ASP A 589 24.25 -13.41 -33.48
C ASP A 589 23.21 -14.48 -33.16
N LEU A 590 22.16 -14.13 -32.41
CA LEU A 590 21.10 -15.07 -32.02
C LEU A 590 20.26 -15.56 -33.22
N LEU A 591 20.06 -14.71 -34.23
CA LEU A 591 19.31 -15.09 -35.44
C LEU A 591 20.23 -15.79 -36.44
N ALA A 592 21.48 -15.37 -36.54
CA ALA A 592 22.48 -16.02 -37.40
C ALA A 592 22.76 -17.46 -36.96
N ALA A 593 22.85 -17.70 -35.66
CA ALA A 593 23.21 -19.00 -35.09
C ALA A 593 22.05 -20.02 -35.01
N ASP A 594 20.79 -19.57 -34.95
CA ASP A 594 19.64 -20.45 -34.69
C ASP A 594 18.59 -20.38 -35.84
N PRO A 595 18.49 -21.39 -36.68
CA PRO A 595 17.51 -21.45 -37.77
C PRO A 595 16.05 -21.41 -37.30
N GLU A 596 15.72 -21.98 -36.14
CA GLU A 596 14.35 -21.96 -35.61
C GLU A 596 13.97 -20.54 -35.16
N ARG A 597 14.86 -19.82 -34.50
CA ARG A 597 14.66 -18.41 -34.14
C ARG A 597 14.55 -17.50 -35.38
N ARG A 598 15.39 -17.73 -36.36
CA ARG A 598 15.34 -17.02 -37.65
C ARG A 598 13.98 -17.21 -38.31
N MET A 599 13.51 -18.45 -38.44
CA MET A 599 12.20 -18.76 -38.96
C MET A 599 11.06 -18.09 -38.17
N ALA A 600 11.11 -18.14 -36.84
CA ALA A 600 10.14 -17.49 -36.00
C ALA A 600 10.13 -15.97 -36.14
N PHE A 601 11.29 -15.34 -36.29
CA PHE A 601 11.42 -13.91 -36.54
C PHE A 601 10.79 -13.50 -37.88
N VAL A 602 11.14 -14.20 -38.96
CA VAL A 602 10.59 -13.95 -40.30
C VAL A 602 9.06 -14.21 -40.33
N LEU A 603 8.62 -15.26 -39.68
CA LEU A 603 7.18 -15.57 -39.54
C LEU A 603 6.44 -14.46 -38.80
N GLY A 604 7.02 -13.94 -37.71
CA GLY A 604 6.48 -12.82 -36.94
C GLY A 604 6.36 -11.55 -37.81
N GLY A 605 7.37 -11.24 -38.63
CA GLY A 605 7.34 -10.14 -39.59
C GLY A 605 6.23 -10.31 -40.65
N LEU A 606 6.07 -11.51 -41.21
CA LEU A 606 5.00 -11.82 -42.15
C LEU A 606 3.61 -11.72 -41.54
N VAL A 607 3.43 -12.24 -40.33
CA VAL A 607 2.16 -12.11 -39.57
C VAL A 607 1.82 -10.66 -39.33
N GLY A 608 2.81 -9.86 -38.87
CA GLY A 608 2.64 -8.41 -38.67
C GLY A 608 2.20 -7.69 -39.93
N ARG A 609 2.84 -8.00 -41.08
CA ARG A 609 2.48 -7.44 -42.40
C ARG A 609 1.06 -7.86 -42.82
N LEU A 610 0.73 -9.10 -42.64
CA LEU A 610 -0.64 -9.62 -42.97
C LEU A 610 -1.70 -8.97 -42.10
N THR A 611 -1.43 -8.83 -40.79
CA THR A 611 -2.35 -8.17 -39.88
C THR A 611 -2.57 -6.71 -40.27
N ALA A 612 -1.51 -5.96 -40.59
CA ALA A 612 -1.63 -4.60 -41.10
C ALA A 612 -2.38 -4.47 -42.39
N TYR A 613 -2.26 -5.46 -43.29
CA TYR A 613 -3.06 -5.53 -44.52
C TYR A 613 -4.54 -5.82 -44.22
N GLN A 614 -4.80 -6.80 -43.36
CA GLN A 614 -6.16 -7.21 -42.95
C GLN A 614 -6.90 -6.06 -42.28
N ASP A 615 -6.22 -5.31 -41.40
CA ASP A 615 -6.76 -4.11 -40.73
C ASP A 615 -7.11 -3.01 -41.76
N ARG A 616 -6.24 -2.75 -42.75
CA ARG A 616 -6.51 -1.77 -43.81
C ARG A 616 -7.69 -2.15 -44.67
N LYS A 617 -7.94 -3.46 -44.86
CA LYS A 617 -9.01 -3.99 -45.67
C LYS A 617 -10.26 -4.38 -44.88
N GLU A 618 -10.29 -4.08 -43.58
CA GLU A 618 -11.41 -4.37 -42.68
C GLU A 618 -11.81 -5.86 -42.64
N ILE A 619 -10.82 -6.76 -42.73
CA ILE A 619 -11.06 -8.21 -42.72
C ILE A 619 -11.24 -8.66 -41.27
N GLU A 620 -12.42 -9.20 -40.94
CA GLU A 620 -12.76 -9.62 -39.57
C GLU A 620 -11.96 -10.84 -39.05
N SER A 621 -11.55 -11.75 -39.93
CA SER A 621 -10.84 -12.98 -39.59
C SER A 621 -9.33 -12.80 -39.77
N THR A 622 -8.67 -12.20 -38.79
CA THR A 622 -7.22 -12.01 -38.85
C THR A 622 -6.45 -13.30 -38.54
N MET A 623 -5.21 -13.40 -39.04
CA MET A 623 -4.33 -14.55 -38.74
C MET A 623 -4.04 -14.67 -37.25
N VAL A 624 -3.92 -13.54 -36.54
CA VAL A 624 -3.71 -13.51 -35.07
C VAL A 624 -4.92 -14.07 -34.31
N ARG A 625 -6.14 -13.90 -34.83
CA ARG A 625 -7.33 -14.54 -34.26
C ARG A 625 -7.39 -16.04 -34.50
N ARG A 626 -6.90 -16.47 -35.64
CA ARG A 626 -6.92 -17.88 -36.02
C ARG A 626 -5.89 -18.70 -35.27
N TYR A 627 -4.73 -18.11 -34.98
CA TYR A 627 -3.62 -18.72 -34.27
C TYR A 627 -3.24 -17.87 -33.07
N SER A 628 -3.73 -18.23 -31.89
CA SER A 628 -3.19 -17.66 -30.68
C SER A 628 -1.72 -18.05 -30.54
N VAL A 629 -0.88 -17.15 -30.02
CA VAL A 629 0.56 -17.43 -29.83
C VAL A 629 0.77 -18.67 -28.96
N ASP A 630 -0.11 -18.91 -27.99
CA ASP A 630 -0.10 -20.10 -27.13
C ASP A 630 -0.41 -21.40 -27.91
N SER A 631 -1.03 -21.31 -29.07
CA SER A 631 -1.34 -22.48 -29.92
C SER A 631 -0.20 -22.86 -30.87
N ILE A 632 0.82 -22.01 -31.00
CA ILE A 632 1.97 -22.25 -31.87
C ILE A 632 2.97 -23.16 -31.15
N THR A 633 3.19 -24.33 -31.71
CA THR A 633 4.11 -25.33 -31.16
C THR A 633 5.12 -25.77 -32.21
N LYS A 634 6.23 -26.41 -31.80
CA LYS A 634 7.17 -27.01 -32.75
C LYS A 634 6.52 -27.98 -33.77
N ARG A 635 5.38 -28.60 -33.41
CA ARG A 635 4.67 -29.56 -34.24
C ARG A 635 3.83 -28.90 -35.37
N ASN A 636 3.30 -27.68 -35.12
CA ASN A 636 2.41 -27.02 -36.05
C ASN A 636 2.99 -25.77 -36.71
N VAL A 637 4.17 -25.30 -36.27
CA VAL A 637 4.80 -24.08 -36.78
C VAL A 637 5.03 -24.16 -38.32
N ALA A 638 5.46 -25.29 -38.85
CA ALA A 638 5.68 -25.46 -40.28
C ALA A 638 4.38 -25.31 -41.09
N ARG A 639 3.26 -25.89 -40.62
CA ARG A 639 1.96 -25.72 -41.20
C ARG A 639 1.47 -24.29 -41.15
N ILE A 640 1.59 -23.66 -39.99
CA ILE A 640 1.20 -22.24 -39.79
C ILE A 640 2.04 -21.34 -40.71
N THR A 641 3.34 -21.61 -40.83
CA THR A 641 4.22 -20.88 -41.77
C THR A 641 3.72 -21.00 -43.19
N GLY A 642 3.35 -22.20 -43.64
CA GLY A 642 2.80 -22.42 -44.96
C GLY A 642 1.50 -21.63 -45.23
N GLU A 643 0.60 -21.60 -44.24
CA GLU A 643 -0.65 -20.84 -44.33
C GLU A 643 -0.41 -19.33 -44.37
N VAL A 644 0.53 -18.82 -43.55
CA VAL A 644 0.94 -17.40 -43.53
C VAL A 644 1.57 -16.99 -44.84
N MET A 645 2.43 -17.84 -45.42
CA MET A 645 3.06 -17.57 -46.71
C MET A 645 2.05 -17.57 -47.85
N SER A 646 1.12 -18.53 -47.84
CA SER A 646 0.01 -18.60 -48.84
C SER A 646 -0.87 -17.34 -48.77
N ALA A 647 -1.30 -16.96 -47.56
CA ALA A 647 -2.10 -15.75 -47.37
C ALA A 647 -1.36 -14.48 -47.81
N ASN A 648 -0.03 -14.37 -47.50
CA ASN A 648 0.77 -13.25 -47.94
C ASN A 648 0.90 -13.19 -49.46
N HIS A 649 1.03 -14.34 -50.14
CA HIS A 649 1.04 -14.43 -51.61
C HIS A 649 -0.29 -13.99 -52.20
N ASP A 650 -1.40 -14.49 -51.68
CA ASP A 650 -2.75 -14.20 -52.16
C ASP A 650 -3.10 -12.72 -52.04
N TYR A 651 -2.73 -12.10 -50.92
CA TYR A 651 -2.95 -10.67 -50.70
C TYR A 651 -1.99 -9.78 -51.53
N SER A 652 -0.76 -10.21 -51.76
CA SER A 652 0.16 -9.51 -52.64
C SER A 652 -0.28 -9.57 -54.11
N ALA A 653 -0.83 -10.69 -54.51
CA ALA A 653 -1.43 -10.83 -55.84
C ALA A 653 -2.67 -9.94 -56.03
N ALA A 654 -3.53 -9.86 -55.00
CA ALA A 654 -4.69 -8.97 -55.02
C ALA A 654 -4.34 -7.48 -55.06
N GLU A 655 -3.26 -7.05 -54.40
CA GLU A 655 -2.78 -5.66 -54.50
C GLU A 655 -2.18 -5.32 -55.85
N SER A 656 -1.56 -6.29 -56.55
CA SER A 656 -1.00 -6.06 -57.87
C SER A 656 -2.06 -6.00 -58.98
N LEU A 657 -3.29 -6.45 -58.67
CA LEU A 657 -4.43 -6.42 -59.57
C LEU A 657 -5.38 -5.23 -59.34
N SER A 658 -5.18 -4.47 -58.27
CA SER A 658 -5.91 -3.24 -57.92
C SER A 658 -5.09 -1.99 -58.21
#